data_2a68d8eb0eaae69e269e08ca0cc8585a
#
_entry.id   2a68d8eb0eaae69e269e08ca0cc8585a
#
_cell.length_a   1.000
_cell.length_b   1.000
_cell.length_c   1.000
_cell.angle_alpha   90.00
_cell.angle_beta   90.00
_cell.angle_gamma   90.00
#
_symmetry.space_group_name_H-M   'P 1'
#
loop_
_entity.id
_entity.type
_entity.pdbx_description
1 polymer ?
#
loop_
_entity_poly.entity_id
_entity_poly.type
_entity_poly.pdbx_seq_one_letter_code
_entity_poly.pdbx_strand_id
1 'polypeptide(L)'
;MHTFSCLLFLLLSWSTVAIAADSRPDFVGRQVCASCHAAQEKLWQDSHHDLAMQEATAATVLGDFSGKEFTHAGTTSRFFRKDDRFMVRTDGPDGKLADYEISYTFGVAPLQQYLVAFPGGRLQALGIAWDARPQEQGGQRWFHLYPDERITHDDELHWTRLNQNWNGMCAECHSTHLQKNYDPKLKSFDTRWSEIDVSCEACHGPGARHVDWARKKPGWEQHAGNRGLLMVLDERQGVHWQPDASTGTARRSKPREGSAEIEMCARCHARRSVISPAYVHGEPLLDHYLPRLLDAGMYYPDGQIQDEVYVYGSFLQSRMHQAGVTCSDCHEPHSLQLRQPGSGVCLQCHAADKFATAAHHFHKADSAGASCVECHMPPRDYMVVDPRHDHSFRIPRPDLSVTLGTPNACNVCHRGKSAQWAASQVQDWYGHVPQGLQNWAGTFAATRGGDPGAGESLLQLIRDSGTPAIARATALSQVGPYLNAQSLEVLVQGLWDDDPGVRASTTGMLEQLPAGLRVQLALPLLEDAVRAVRIEAARGLASVPTGDLDDRQQALLEQGIQEFIDSQLASAERPEAQTNLGNLYVQRGQLQQAEDAYRTAIELSPAYTPAWVNLADFYRSRQDEAAAEKTLREAIAGMSGVADLHYALGLSLIRQQQAAAAVTELQQAATLNPDSDRYIYVYAVALHSTGKPDEALLVLQGAHNRFPNNTDILGALVAFNRDQGNAEAADRYAKKLQSLLPAASPWPVQGTDRSRIQGD
;
A
#
# COMPACT_ATOMS: atom_id res chain seq x y z
N MET A 1 61.94 53.85 36.53
CA MET A 1 61.66 53.56 35.13
C MET A 1 60.61 52.41 35.13
N HIS A 2 59.34 52.80 34.97
CA HIS A 2 58.20 51.88 35.10
C HIS A 2 57.76 51.49 33.73
N THR A 3 57.69 50.17 33.42
CA THR A 3 57.10 49.63 32.24
C THR A 3 55.68 49.16 32.56
N PHE A 4 54.66 49.82 32.01
CA PHE A 4 53.28 49.44 32.01
C PHE A 4 53.05 48.36 30.97
N SER A 5 52.50 47.18 31.39
CA SER A 5 52.08 46.09 30.53
C SER A 5 50.54 46.18 30.38
N CYS A 6 50.06 46.50 29.18
CA CYS A 6 48.64 46.49 28.85
C CYS A 6 48.21 45.04 28.53
N LEU A 7 47.38 44.44 29.34
CA LEU A 7 46.64 43.24 29.06
C LEU A 7 45.36 43.61 28.29
N LEU A 8 45.30 43.17 27.02
CA LEU A 8 44.11 43.27 26.17
C LEU A 8 43.21 42.03 26.44
N PHE A 9 42.09 42.24 27.10
CA PHE A 9 41.04 41.20 27.24
C PHE A 9 40.23 41.12 25.93
N LEU A 10 40.41 40.08 25.15
CA LEU A 10 39.51 39.71 24.05
C LEU A 10 38.26 39.02 24.64
N LEU A 11 37.16 39.73 24.68
CA LEU A 11 35.82 39.19 24.93
C LEU A 11 35.37 38.45 23.67
N LEU A 12 35.49 37.11 23.65
CA LEU A 12 34.79 36.26 22.71
C LEU A 12 33.31 36.23 23.11
N SER A 13 32.50 36.98 22.39
CA SER A 13 31.04 36.84 22.42
C SER A 13 30.65 35.51 21.75
N TRP A 14 30.36 34.51 22.53
CA TRP A 14 29.67 33.33 22.07
C TRP A 14 28.22 33.71 21.74
N SER A 15 27.93 33.88 20.46
CA SER A 15 26.56 33.92 19.98
C SER A 15 26.00 32.49 20.12
N THR A 16 25.27 32.24 21.18
CA THR A 16 24.41 31.08 21.28
C THR A 16 23.34 31.24 20.21
N VAL A 17 23.47 30.51 19.10
CA VAL A 17 22.33 30.26 18.20
C VAL A 17 21.35 29.45 19.05
N ALA A 18 20.34 30.11 19.56
CA ALA A 18 19.19 29.47 20.12
C ALA A 18 18.53 28.74 18.94
N ILE A 19 18.71 27.42 18.86
CA ILE A 19 17.85 26.55 18.05
C ILE A 19 16.47 26.81 18.63
N ALA A 20 15.61 27.50 17.87
CA ALA A 20 14.20 27.64 18.22
C ALA A 20 13.66 26.22 18.38
N ALA A 21 13.36 25.83 19.61
CA ALA A 21 12.63 24.59 19.86
C ALA A 21 11.38 24.62 18.98
N ASP A 22 11.13 23.57 18.27
CA ASP A 22 9.98 23.41 17.40
C ASP A 22 8.71 23.74 18.21
N SER A 23 8.16 24.93 17.99
CA SER A 23 7.05 25.48 18.78
C SER A 23 5.72 24.94 18.27
N ARG A 24 5.63 23.61 18.02
CA ARG A 24 4.35 22.99 17.68
C ARG A 24 3.37 23.21 18.83
N PRO A 25 2.10 23.56 18.52
CA PRO A 25 1.10 23.72 19.58
C PRO A 25 0.80 22.40 20.26
N ASP A 26 0.46 22.46 21.55
CA ASP A 26 0.08 21.27 22.31
C ASP A 26 -1.35 20.82 22.01
N PHE A 27 -1.61 19.53 22.15
CA PHE A 27 -2.93 18.96 22.19
C PHE A 27 -3.60 19.32 23.51
N VAL A 28 -4.87 19.73 23.46
CA VAL A 28 -5.61 20.23 24.64
C VAL A 28 -6.72 19.32 25.11
N GLY A 29 -7.07 18.33 24.29
CA GLY A 29 -8.11 17.34 24.54
C GLY A 29 -9.55 17.83 24.26
N ARG A 30 -10.41 16.88 23.98
CA ARG A 30 -11.81 17.06 23.57
C ARG A 30 -12.62 17.96 24.51
N GLN A 31 -12.46 17.81 25.82
CA GLN A 31 -13.24 18.58 26.80
C GLN A 31 -13.03 20.08 26.66
N VAL A 32 -11.83 20.52 26.30
CA VAL A 32 -11.53 21.94 26.05
C VAL A 32 -12.27 22.41 24.80
N CYS A 33 -12.29 21.61 23.74
CA CYS A 33 -13.00 21.91 22.49
C CYS A 33 -14.51 21.96 22.71
N ALA A 34 -15.10 20.99 23.39
CA ALA A 34 -16.52 20.86 23.70
C ALA A 34 -17.07 22.07 24.48
N SER A 35 -16.23 22.71 25.31
CA SER A 35 -16.64 23.90 26.08
C SER A 35 -17.09 25.08 25.20
N CYS A 36 -16.65 25.14 23.94
CA CYS A 36 -17.01 26.16 22.95
C CYS A 36 -17.79 25.59 21.76
N HIS A 37 -17.56 24.33 21.40
CA HIS A 37 -18.11 23.65 20.22
C HIS A 37 -19.14 22.56 20.62
N ALA A 38 -20.04 22.85 21.54
CA ALA A 38 -21.02 21.89 22.08
C ALA A 38 -21.93 21.26 21.01
N ALA A 39 -22.21 21.95 19.92
CA ALA A 39 -23.04 21.41 18.84
C ALA A 39 -22.30 20.31 18.04
N GLN A 40 -21.02 20.52 17.75
CA GLN A 40 -20.15 19.56 17.06
C GLN A 40 -19.87 18.35 17.98
N GLU A 41 -19.60 18.60 19.24
CA GLU A 41 -19.46 17.56 20.26
C GLU A 41 -20.67 16.64 20.30
N LYS A 42 -21.87 17.20 20.33
CA LYS A 42 -23.12 16.43 20.33
C LYS A 42 -23.29 15.57 19.07
N LEU A 43 -22.85 16.05 17.92
CA LEU A 43 -22.91 15.26 16.67
C LEU A 43 -21.87 14.14 16.68
N TRP A 44 -20.70 14.37 17.28
CA TRP A 44 -19.60 13.41 17.31
C TRP A 44 -19.86 12.29 18.34
N GLN A 45 -20.52 12.57 19.45
CA GLN A 45 -20.88 11.55 20.44
C GLN A 45 -21.63 10.37 19.82
N ASP A 46 -21.26 9.17 20.24
CA ASP A 46 -21.79 7.89 19.73
C ASP A 46 -21.54 7.64 18.22
N SER A 47 -20.72 8.46 17.56
CA SER A 47 -20.26 8.18 16.19
C SER A 47 -19.23 7.05 16.17
N HIS A 48 -18.96 6.45 15.01
CA HIS A 48 -17.92 5.43 14.89
C HIS A 48 -16.52 5.97 15.17
N HIS A 49 -16.28 7.29 15.10
CA HIS A 49 -15.04 7.91 15.52
C HIS A 49 -14.90 7.97 17.04
N ASP A 50 -15.96 8.35 17.76
CA ASP A 50 -16.01 8.32 19.24
C ASP A 50 -15.85 6.88 19.77
N LEU A 51 -16.45 5.92 19.08
CA LEU A 51 -16.45 4.51 19.46
C LEU A 51 -15.33 3.70 18.80
N ALA A 52 -14.34 4.37 18.18
CA ALA A 52 -13.29 3.71 17.42
C ALA A 52 -12.44 2.76 18.27
N MET A 53 -12.16 3.12 19.53
CA MET A 53 -11.53 2.29 20.55
C MET A 53 -12.01 2.68 21.93
N GLN A 54 -12.17 1.71 22.83
CA GLN A 54 -12.66 1.90 24.18
C GLN A 54 -12.01 0.92 25.17
N GLU A 55 -11.95 1.28 26.46
CA GLU A 55 -11.61 0.31 27.50
C GLU A 55 -12.66 -0.79 27.57
N ALA A 56 -12.24 -2.03 27.84
CA ALA A 56 -13.14 -3.17 27.94
C ALA A 56 -13.92 -3.16 29.27
N THR A 57 -15.13 -2.61 29.24
CA THR A 57 -16.04 -2.49 30.40
C THR A 57 -17.37 -3.17 30.12
N ALA A 58 -18.22 -3.30 31.13
CA ALA A 58 -19.55 -3.84 30.96
C ALA A 58 -20.45 -3.00 30.04
N ALA A 59 -20.12 -1.72 29.83
CA ALA A 59 -20.86 -0.82 28.95
C ALA A 59 -20.34 -0.88 27.49
N THR A 60 -19.08 -1.26 27.27
CA THR A 60 -18.41 -1.15 25.96
C THR A 60 -18.24 -2.49 25.25
N VAL A 61 -18.23 -3.61 25.99
CA VAL A 61 -18.10 -4.96 25.42
C VAL A 61 -19.46 -5.44 24.92
N LEU A 62 -19.56 -5.70 23.62
CA LEU A 62 -20.79 -6.16 22.96
C LEU A 62 -20.91 -7.69 22.91
N GLY A 63 -19.75 -8.39 22.88
CA GLY A 63 -19.71 -9.85 22.75
C GLY A 63 -20.25 -10.62 23.94
N ASP A 64 -20.69 -11.86 23.69
CA ASP A 64 -21.21 -12.75 24.72
C ASP A 64 -20.07 -13.43 25.51
N PHE A 65 -19.75 -12.91 26.69
CA PHE A 65 -18.77 -13.45 27.64
C PHE A 65 -19.39 -14.28 28.77
N SER A 66 -20.55 -14.88 28.55
CA SER A 66 -21.23 -15.73 29.55
C SER A 66 -20.67 -17.15 29.68
N GLY A 67 -19.52 -17.42 29.11
CA GLY A 67 -18.90 -18.76 28.99
C GLY A 67 -19.09 -19.38 27.63
N LYS A 68 -19.42 -18.55 26.61
CA LYS A 68 -19.66 -18.98 25.22
C LYS A 68 -18.40 -19.57 24.61
N GLU A 69 -18.56 -20.64 23.86
CA GLU A 69 -17.50 -21.29 23.11
C GLU A 69 -17.65 -21.04 21.61
N PHE A 70 -16.51 -20.92 20.94
CA PHE A 70 -16.39 -20.81 19.48
C PHE A 70 -15.25 -21.68 19.00
N THR A 71 -15.50 -22.53 17.99
CA THR A 71 -14.49 -23.42 17.44
C THR A 71 -14.15 -23.06 16.00
N HIS A 72 -12.85 -22.86 15.72
CA HIS A 72 -12.34 -22.62 14.38
C HIS A 72 -11.06 -23.47 14.17
N ALA A 73 -10.93 -24.11 13.00
CA ALA A 73 -9.75 -24.88 12.58
C ALA A 73 -9.21 -25.89 13.63
N GLY A 74 -10.09 -26.41 14.51
CA GLY A 74 -9.75 -27.37 15.57
C GLY A 74 -9.40 -26.72 16.91
N THR A 75 -9.30 -25.42 17.01
CA THR A 75 -9.12 -24.68 18.28
C THR A 75 -10.48 -24.22 18.81
N THR A 76 -10.78 -24.56 20.06
CA THR A 76 -11.99 -24.07 20.76
C THR A 76 -11.62 -22.96 21.71
N SER A 77 -12.08 -21.75 21.40
CA SER A 77 -11.94 -20.58 22.27
C SER A 77 -13.16 -20.40 23.14
N ARG A 78 -12.96 -19.97 24.39
CA ARG A 78 -14.03 -19.72 25.35
C ARG A 78 -13.99 -18.29 25.87
N PHE A 79 -15.11 -17.57 25.76
CA PHE A 79 -15.27 -16.20 26.21
C PHE A 79 -16.05 -16.18 27.53
N PHE A 80 -15.43 -15.67 28.60
CA PHE A 80 -16.00 -15.72 29.93
C PHE A 80 -15.62 -14.52 30.80
N ARG A 81 -16.28 -14.36 31.92
CA ARG A 81 -15.92 -13.36 32.93
C ARG A 81 -15.20 -14.01 34.10
N LYS A 82 -14.20 -13.32 34.62
CA LYS A 82 -13.54 -13.65 35.88
C LYS A 82 -13.53 -12.38 36.72
N ASP A 83 -14.33 -12.35 37.76
CA ASP A 83 -14.70 -11.14 38.51
C ASP A 83 -15.26 -10.09 37.51
N ASP A 84 -14.74 -8.87 37.50
CA ASP A 84 -15.18 -7.81 36.58
C ASP A 84 -14.43 -7.81 35.24
N ARG A 85 -13.48 -8.73 35.03
CA ARG A 85 -12.65 -8.78 33.82
C ARG A 85 -13.25 -9.67 32.74
N PHE A 86 -13.07 -9.27 31.50
CA PHE A 86 -13.42 -10.03 30.31
C PHE A 86 -12.23 -10.90 29.90
N MET A 87 -12.45 -12.19 29.73
CA MET A 87 -11.39 -13.18 29.50
C MET A 87 -11.69 -14.00 28.25
N VAL A 88 -10.63 -14.33 27.51
CA VAL A 88 -10.69 -15.36 26.46
C VAL A 88 -9.69 -16.45 26.77
N ARG A 89 -10.14 -17.70 26.75
CA ARG A 89 -9.26 -18.87 26.70
C ARG A 89 -9.10 -19.31 25.27
N THR A 90 -7.91 -19.19 24.73
CA THR A 90 -7.58 -19.53 23.32
C THR A 90 -6.12 -19.95 23.22
N ASP A 91 -5.68 -20.38 22.04
CA ASP A 91 -4.29 -20.76 21.80
C ASP A 91 -3.36 -19.54 21.83
N GLY A 92 -2.20 -19.76 22.44
CA GLY A 92 -1.14 -18.78 22.55
C GLY A 92 -0.08 -18.90 21.45
N PRO A 93 1.06 -18.19 21.58
CA PRO A 93 2.14 -18.20 20.59
C PRO A 93 2.84 -19.56 20.47
N ASP A 94 2.61 -20.49 21.41
CA ASP A 94 3.11 -21.86 21.43
C ASP A 94 2.03 -22.92 21.09
N GLY A 95 0.84 -22.47 20.65
CA GLY A 95 -0.30 -23.31 20.29
C GLY A 95 -1.04 -23.90 21.49
N LYS A 96 -0.66 -23.58 22.74
CA LYS A 96 -1.36 -24.07 23.93
C LYS A 96 -2.44 -23.11 24.37
N LEU A 97 -3.55 -23.67 24.86
CA LEU A 97 -4.63 -22.88 25.39
C LEU A 97 -4.22 -22.19 26.70
N ALA A 98 -4.44 -20.87 26.76
CA ALA A 98 -4.22 -20.05 27.95
C ALA A 98 -5.34 -19.01 28.10
N ASP A 99 -5.46 -18.44 29.31
CA ASP A 99 -6.43 -17.41 29.60
C ASP A 99 -5.80 -16.04 29.40
N TYR A 100 -6.44 -15.21 28.58
CA TYR A 100 -6.01 -13.83 28.27
C TYR A 100 -7.09 -12.84 28.68
N GLU A 101 -6.67 -11.71 29.25
CA GLU A 101 -7.55 -10.61 29.61
C GLU A 101 -7.75 -9.68 28.41
N ILE A 102 -8.98 -9.32 28.14
CA ILE A 102 -9.34 -8.29 27.14
C ILE A 102 -9.15 -6.93 27.80
N SER A 103 -8.23 -6.13 27.25
CA SER A 103 -7.92 -4.79 27.76
C SER A 103 -8.76 -3.71 27.10
N TYR A 104 -8.97 -3.83 25.78
CA TYR A 104 -9.71 -2.85 24.99
C TYR A 104 -10.61 -3.53 23.98
N THR A 105 -11.64 -2.76 23.54
CA THR A 105 -12.45 -3.06 22.35
C THR A 105 -12.15 -2.03 21.26
N PHE A 106 -12.30 -2.39 19.98
CA PHE A 106 -12.24 -1.44 18.88
C PHE A 106 -13.25 -1.80 17.79
N GLY A 107 -13.89 -0.75 17.24
CA GLY A 107 -15.09 -0.88 16.42
C GLY A 107 -16.32 -1.27 17.25
N VAL A 108 -17.51 -1.02 16.68
CA VAL A 108 -18.80 -1.32 17.31
C VAL A 108 -19.81 -1.91 16.34
N ALA A 109 -19.79 -1.49 15.07
CA ALA A 109 -20.69 -1.98 14.03
C ALA A 109 -19.97 -1.93 12.67
N PRO A 110 -20.12 -2.97 11.83
CA PRO A 110 -20.93 -4.19 12.04
C PRO A 110 -20.25 -5.23 12.93
N LEU A 111 -18.99 -5.02 13.33
CA LEU A 111 -18.23 -5.93 14.20
C LEU A 111 -17.52 -5.18 15.31
N GLN A 112 -17.22 -5.91 16.39
CA GLN A 112 -16.32 -5.48 17.46
C GLN A 112 -15.18 -6.47 17.60
N GLN A 113 -13.95 -5.92 17.63
CA GLN A 113 -12.72 -6.68 17.89
C GLN A 113 -12.18 -6.39 19.30
N TYR A 114 -11.24 -7.22 19.74
CA TYR A 114 -10.75 -7.21 21.12
C TYR A 114 -9.23 -7.20 21.15
N LEU A 115 -8.65 -6.42 22.06
CA LEU A 115 -7.21 -6.32 22.25
C LEU A 115 -6.79 -6.98 23.55
N VAL A 116 -5.70 -7.72 23.46
CA VAL A 116 -5.01 -8.38 24.58
C VAL A 116 -3.63 -7.74 24.76
N ALA A 117 -3.29 -7.37 25.99
CA ALA A 117 -1.96 -6.87 26.34
C ALA A 117 -0.93 -8.02 26.40
N PHE A 118 0.21 -7.78 25.75
CA PHE A 118 1.35 -8.70 25.69
C PHE A 118 2.63 -8.07 26.24
N PRO A 119 3.64 -8.88 26.60
CA PRO A 119 4.93 -8.37 27.04
C PRO A 119 5.57 -7.43 26.02
N GLY A 120 6.35 -6.45 26.50
CA GLY A 120 7.00 -5.43 25.66
C GLY A 120 6.05 -4.37 25.14
N GLY A 121 4.92 -4.11 25.83
CA GLY A 121 3.96 -3.04 25.48
C GLY A 121 3.15 -3.33 24.22
N ARG A 122 3.16 -4.56 23.73
CA ARG A 122 2.36 -4.98 22.57
C ARG A 122 0.88 -5.10 22.93
N LEU A 123 0.03 -4.61 22.05
CA LEU A 123 -1.40 -4.90 22.05
C LEU A 123 -1.71 -5.76 20.82
N GLN A 124 -2.29 -6.93 21.05
CA GLN A 124 -2.58 -7.90 19.99
C GLN A 124 -4.09 -7.98 19.75
N ALA A 125 -4.50 -7.84 18.49
CA ALA A 125 -5.88 -7.98 18.07
C ALA A 125 -6.23 -9.47 17.92
N LEU A 126 -7.30 -9.92 18.58
CA LEU A 126 -7.80 -11.29 18.39
C LEU A 126 -8.25 -11.51 16.95
N GLY A 127 -7.95 -12.70 16.40
CA GLY A 127 -8.50 -13.15 15.11
C GLY A 127 -9.98 -13.53 15.16
N ILE A 128 -10.60 -13.49 16.36
CA ILE A 128 -12.01 -13.76 16.60
C ILE A 128 -12.70 -12.46 17.00
N ALA A 129 -13.76 -12.11 16.25
CA ALA A 129 -14.53 -10.89 16.45
C ALA A 129 -15.99 -11.20 16.79
N TRP A 130 -16.69 -10.22 17.32
CA TRP A 130 -18.12 -10.27 17.56
C TRP A 130 -18.88 -9.61 16.41
N ASP A 131 -19.78 -10.34 15.76
CA ASP A 131 -20.72 -9.81 14.77
C ASP A 131 -21.83 -9.07 15.49
N ALA A 132 -21.77 -7.74 15.49
CA ALA A 132 -22.70 -6.88 16.22
C ALA A 132 -24.03 -6.65 15.47
N ARG A 133 -24.16 -7.12 14.24
CA ARG A 133 -25.42 -7.01 13.47
C ARG A 133 -26.57 -7.69 14.21
N PRO A 134 -27.82 -7.29 13.93
CA PRO A 134 -29.00 -7.98 14.45
C PRO A 134 -29.02 -9.47 14.09
N GLN A 135 -29.65 -10.29 14.95
CA GLN A 135 -29.71 -11.73 14.74
C GLN A 135 -30.45 -12.11 13.45
N GLU A 136 -31.46 -11.36 13.05
CA GLU A 136 -32.17 -11.55 11.76
C GLU A 136 -31.33 -11.31 10.52
N GLN A 137 -30.19 -10.62 10.68
CA GLN A 137 -29.17 -10.41 9.64
C GLN A 137 -28.01 -11.40 9.77
N GLY A 138 -28.12 -12.42 10.62
CA GLY A 138 -27.09 -13.42 10.87
C GLY A 138 -26.00 -12.99 11.84
N GLY A 139 -26.19 -11.88 12.56
CA GLY A 139 -25.28 -11.35 13.58
C GLY A 139 -25.52 -11.97 14.98
N GLN A 140 -25.03 -11.29 16.03
CA GLN A 140 -25.05 -11.71 17.44
C GLN A 140 -24.33 -13.04 17.65
N ARG A 141 -23.09 -13.16 17.07
CA ARG A 141 -22.27 -14.36 17.11
C ARG A 141 -20.78 -14.05 17.09
N TRP A 142 -19.98 -14.98 17.63
CA TRP A 142 -18.55 -15.01 17.42
C TRP A 142 -18.23 -15.54 16.03
N PHE A 143 -17.21 -15.00 15.38
CA PHE A 143 -16.71 -15.49 14.09
C PHE A 143 -15.20 -15.24 13.97
N HIS A 144 -14.53 -16.00 13.12
CA HIS A 144 -13.12 -15.80 12.80
C HIS A 144 -12.97 -14.86 11.59
N LEU A 145 -11.98 -13.96 11.62
CA LEU A 145 -11.73 -13.00 10.53
C LEU A 145 -11.27 -13.67 9.24
N TYR A 146 -10.72 -14.88 9.33
CA TYR A 146 -10.30 -15.73 8.22
C TYR A 146 -11.06 -17.06 8.29
N PRO A 147 -12.36 -17.10 7.96
CA PRO A 147 -13.22 -18.27 8.22
C PRO A 147 -12.86 -19.50 7.38
N ASP A 148 -12.31 -19.27 6.18
CA ASP A 148 -11.98 -20.31 5.21
C ASP A 148 -10.51 -20.75 5.28
N GLU A 149 -9.72 -20.19 6.19
CA GLU A 149 -8.29 -20.44 6.34
C GLU A 149 -8.01 -21.16 7.66
N ARG A 150 -7.05 -22.08 7.63
CA ARG A 150 -6.56 -22.74 8.82
C ARG A 150 -5.38 -21.96 9.41
N ILE A 151 -5.67 -20.94 10.20
CA ILE A 151 -4.64 -20.15 10.91
C ILE A 151 -4.19 -20.92 12.16
N THR A 152 -2.94 -21.30 12.23
CA THR A 152 -2.31 -21.95 13.39
C THR A 152 -1.33 -20.99 14.06
N HIS A 153 -0.84 -21.35 15.25
CA HIS A 153 0.10 -20.52 16.02
C HIS A 153 1.42 -20.19 15.27
N ASP A 154 1.77 -20.95 14.24
CA ASP A 154 2.94 -20.70 13.39
C ASP A 154 2.63 -19.78 12.21
N ASP A 155 1.36 -19.53 11.90
CA ASP A 155 0.93 -18.70 10.80
C ASP A 155 1.17 -17.20 11.10
N GLU A 156 1.60 -16.44 10.09
CA GLU A 156 1.82 -15.00 10.22
C GLU A 156 0.53 -14.20 10.51
N LEU A 157 -0.64 -14.74 10.15
CA LEU A 157 -1.95 -14.16 10.44
C LEU A 157 -2.49 -14.56 11.81
N HIS A 158 -1.79 -15.43 12.57
CA HIS A 158 -2.19 -15.77 13.92
C HIS A 158 -2.23 -14.53 14.81
N TRP A 159 -3.22 -14.45 15.69
CA TRP A 159 -3.51 -13.26 16.49
C TRP A 159 -2.32 -12.80 17.38
N THR A 160 -1.39 -13.68 17.71
CA THR A 160 -0.19 -13.35 18.49
C THR A 160 0.97 -12.83 17.64
N ARG A 161 0.86 -12.85 16.31
CA ARG A 161 1.92 -12.47 15.36
C ARG A 161 1.87 -10.99 14.99
N LEU A 162 2.90 -10.57 14.26
CA LEU A 162 3.15 -9.17 13.93
C LEU A 162 2.01 -8.53 13.12
N ASN A 163 1.36 -9.29 12.22
CA ASN A 163 0.27 -8.78 11.39
C ASN A 163 -1.00 -8.46 12.18
N GLN A 164 -1.13 -8.94 13.42
CA GLN A 164 -2.22 -8.62 14.35
C GLN A 164 -1.76 -7.68 15.49
N ASN A 165 -0.58 -7.07 15.36
CA ASN A 165 -0.09 -6.09 16.33
C ASN A 165 -0.80 -4.75 16.14
N TRP A 166 -1.63 -4.37 17.11
CA TRP A 166 -2.42 -3.13 17.06
C TRP A 166 -1.53 -1.87 17.03
N ASN A 167 -0.42 -1.86 17.78
CA ASN A 167 0.46 -0.69 17.90
C ASN A 167 0.99 -0.20 16.53
N GLY A 168 1.32 -1.13 15.64
CA GLY A 168 1.86 -0.82 14.31
C GLY A 168 0.83 -0.81 13.19
N MET A 169 -0.29 -1.55 13.35
CA MET A 169 -1.23 -1.78 12.26
C MET A 169 -2.53 -0.97 12.35
N CYS A 170 -3.05 -0.73 13.57
CA CYS A 170 -4.41 -0.22 13.78
C CYS A 170 -4.43 1.12 14.52
N ALA A 171 -3.48 1.31 15.44
CA ALA A 171 -3.49 2.37 16.45
C ALA A 171 -3.64 3.79 15.87
N GLU A 172 -2.97 4.08 14.76
CA GLU A 172 -2.96 5.42 14.17
C GLU A 172 -4.33 5.87 13.64
N CYS A 173 -5.15 4.92 13.19
CA CYS A 173 -6.50 5.19 12.69
C CYS A 173 -7.57 5.08 13.78
N HIS A 174 -7.24 4.52 14.96
CA HIS A 174 -8.16 4.26 16.05
C HIS A 174 -7.87 5.06 17.33
N SER A 175 -6.97 6.06 17.26
CA SER A 175 -6.64 6.93 18.39
C SER A 175 -6.27 8.34 17.91
N THR A 176 -6.18 9.29 18.84
CA THR A 176 -5.78 10.67 18.56
C THR A 176 -4.33 10.91 19.01
N HIS A 177 -3.50 11.49 18.14
CA HIS A 177 -2.10 11.82 18.40
C HIS A 177 -1.29 10.61 18.90
N LEU A 178 -1.30 9.55 18.10
CA LEU A 178 -0.53 8.35 18.40
C LEU A 178 0.96 8.63 18.42
N GLN A 179 1.62 8.18 19.46
CA GLN A 179 3.06 8.08 19.59
C GLN A 179 3.40 6.59 19.77
N LYS A 180 3.82 5.94 18.69
CA LYS A 180 4.08 4.50 18.70
C LYS A 180 5.23 4.13 19.63
N ASN A 181 6.32 4.93 19.64
CA ASN A 181 7.49 4.80 20.50
C ASN A 181 8.05 3.36 20.53
N TYR A 182 8.25 2.77 19.36
CA TYR A 182 8.91 1.47 19.26
C TYR A 182 10.42 1.62 19.45
N ASP A 183 10.98 0.84 20.37
CA ASP A 183 12.43 0.74 20.56
C ASP A 183 12.93 -0.55 19.84
N PRO A 184 13.70 -0.41 18.75
CA PRO A 184 14.18 -1.57 17.98
C PRO A 184 15.22 -2.41 18.72
N LYS A 185 15.93 -1.84 19.72
CA LYS A 185 16.93 -2.58 20.53
C LYS A 185 16.25 -3.43 21.60
N LEU A 186 15.24 -2.86 22.26
CA LEU A 186 14.46 -3.56 23.28
C LEU A 186 13.33 -4.39 22.67
N LYS A 187 13.00 -4.19 21.39
CA LYS A 187 11.87 -4.80 20.67
C LYS A 187 10.56 -4.61 21.42
N SER A 188 10.35 -3.40 21.93
CA SER A 188 9.23 -3.05 22.79
C SER A 188 8.59 -1.72 22.39
N PHE A 189 7.34 -1.57 22.76
CA PHE A 189 6.53 -0.37 22.53
C PHE A 189 6.30 0.37 23.85
N ASP A 190 6.36 1.71 23.81
CA ASP A 190 5.83 2.62 24.82
C ASP A 190 4.76 3.51 24.16
N THR A 191 3.77 2.84 23.55
CA THR A 191 2.73 3.51 22.76
C THR A 191 1.87 4.40 23.64
N ARG A 192 1.70 5.65 23.21
CA ARG A 192 0.91 6.68 23.89
C ARG A 192 -0.01 7.35 22.89
N TRP A 193 -1.10 7.90 23.38
CA TRP A 193 -2.07 8.70 22.64
C TRP A 193 -2.60 9.84 23.52
N SER A 194 -3.10 10.90 22.90
CA SER A 194 -3.75 11.98 23.64
C SER A 194 -5.16 11.60 24.06
N GLU A 195 -5.90 10.91 23.18
CA GLU A 195 -7.24 10.35 23.43
C GLU A 195 -7.35 8.97 22.80
N ILE A 196 -8.10 8.10 23.46
CA ILE A 196 -8.20 6.68 23.08
C ILE A 196 -8.96 6.46 21.76
N ASP A 197 -9.76 7.44 21.35
CA ASP A 197 -10.64 7.42 20.17
C ASP A 197 -10.18 8.43 19.11
N VAL A 198 -10.93 8.54 18.00
CA VAL A 198 -10.68 9.52 16.93
C VAL A 198 -11.45 10.80 17.28
N SER A 199 -10.82 11.64 18.08
CA SER A 199 -11.39 12.86 18.63
C SER A 199 -11.15 14.10 17.76
N CYS A 200 -11.57 15.27 18.24
CA CYS A 200 -11.50 16.55 17.52
C CYS A 200 -10.13 16.84 16.93
N GLU A 201 -9.08 16.68 17.73
CA GLU A 201 -7.72 17.02 17.35
C GLU A 201 -7.08 15.97 16.41
N ALA A 202 -7.70 14.82 16.18
CA ALA A 202 -7.28 13.88 15.15
C ALA A 202 -7.41 14.49 13.75
N CYS A 203 -8.45 15.31 13.53
CA CYS A 203 -8.72 15.97 12.25
C CYS A 203 -8.26 17.43 12.24
N HIS A 204 -8.53 18.19 13.31
CA HIS A 204 -8.27 19.63 13.35
C HIS A 204 -6.85 19.99 13.79
N GLY A 205 -6.09 19.00 14.30
CA GLY A 205 -4.76 19.20 14.83
C GLY A 205 -4.76 19.81 16.24
N PRO A 206 -3.55 20.03 16.81
CA PRO A 206 -3.38 20.51 18.18
C PRO A 206 -4.00 21.89 18.40
N GLY A 207 -4.88 22.00 19.38
CA GLY A 207 -5.76 23.13 19.59
C GLY A 207 -5.23 24.27 20.47
N ALA A 208 -4.05 24.16 21.10
CA ALA A 208 -3.60 25.14 22.06
C ALA A 208 -3.55 26.58 21.53
N ARG A 209 -3.00 26.79 20.35
CA ARG A 209 -2.95 28.14 19.71
C ARG A 209 -4.35 28.63 19.32
N HIS A 210 -5.24 27.73 18.92
CA HIS A 210 -6.63 28.09 18.65
C HIS A 210 -7.36 28.56 19.90
N VAL A 211 -7.18 27.87 21.02
CA VAL A 211 -7.73 28.28 22.31
C VAL A 211 -7.19 29.64 22.74
N ASP A 212 -5.90 29.89 22.57
CA ASP A 212 -5.27 31.16 22.90
C ASP A 212 -5.80 32.29 22.00
N TRP A 213 -5.95 32.03 20.71
CA TRP A 213 -6.60 32.94 19.77
C TRP A 213 -8.05 33.25 20.19
N ALA A 214 -8.85 32.23 20.44
CA ALA A 214 -10.26 32.37 20.80
C ALA A 214 -10.47 33.15 22.11
N ARG A 215 -9.57 32.96 23.09
CA ARG A 215 -9.56 33.65 24.37
C ARG A 215 -8.86 35.00 24.35
N LYS A 216 -8.34 35.42 23.17
CA LYS A 216 -7.59 36.68 22.99
C LYS A 216 -6.42 36.83 23.98
N LYS A 217 -5.67 35.75 24.22
CA LYS A 217 -4.46 35.83 25.03
C LYS A 217 -3.40 36.71 24.33
N PRO A 218 -2.45 37.32 25.04
CA PRO A 218 -1.41 38.17 24.45
C PRO A 218 -0.73 37.45 23.26
N GLY A 219 -0.66 38.11 22.09
CA GLY A 219 -0.12 37.54 20.85
C GLY A 219 -1.11 36.85 19.93
N TRP A 220 -2.41 36.79 20.28
CA TRP A 220 -3.46 36.14 19.48
C TRP A 220 -3.58 36.72 18.06
N GLU A 221 -3.24 37.99 17.87
CA GLU A 221 -3.30 38.67 16.56
C GLU A 221 -2.41 37.99 15.51
N GLN A 222 -1.30 37.39 15.93
CA GLN A 222 -0.36 36.67 15.05
C GLN A 222 -1.02 35.45 14.40
N HIS A 223 -2.08 34.95 14.99
CA HIS A 223 -2.83 33.78 14.55
C HIS A 223 -4.19 34.12 13.93
N ALA A 224 -4.48 35.40 13.63
CA ALA A 224 -5.80 35.83 13.15
C ALA A 224 -6.15 35.19 11.79
N GLY A 225 -5.17 35.00 10.90
CA GLY A 225 -5.38 34.47 9.55
C GLY A 225 -5.87 33.02 9.50
N ASN A 226 -5.31 32.16 10.34
CA ASN A 226 -5.67 30.74 10.44
C ASN A 226 -6.41 30.39 11.73
N ARG A 227 -6.78 31.40 12.54
CA ARG A 227 -7.44 31.21 13.85
C ARG A 227 -6.63 30.37 14.83
N GLY A 228 -5.31 30.30 14.68
CA GLY A 228 -4.42 29.46 15.49
C GLY A 228 -4.45 27.96 15.17
N LEU A 229 -5.13 27.54 14.10
CA LEU A 229 -5.17 26.16 13.61
C LEU A 229 -4.00 25.91 12.66
N LEU A 230 -3.42 24.72 12.69
CA LEU A 230 -2.44 24.27 11.68
C LEU A 230 -3.13 23.96 10.36
N MET A 231 -4.35 23.45 10.43
CA MET A 231 -5.18 23.07 9.27
C MET A 231 -6.56 23.74 9.39
N VAL A 232 -7.02 24.34 8.31
CA VAL A 232 -8.36 24.92 8.21
C VAL A 232 -9.16 24.11 7.21
N LEU A 233 -10.22 23.44 7.68
CA LEU A 233 -11.09 22.58 6.87
C LEU A 233 -12.34 23.38 6.43
N ASP A 234 -12.16 24.32 5.51
CA ASP A 234 -13.24 25.23 5.06
C ASP A 234 -13.45 25.23 3.54
N GLU A 235 -12.99 24.19 2.83
CA GLU A 235 -13.06 24.09 1.35
C GLU A 235 -14.48 24.20 0.79
N ARG A 236 -15.50 23.99 1.62
CA ARG A 236 -16.90 24.18 1.26
C ARG A 236 -17.45 25.58 1.58
N GLN A 237 -16.67 26.43 2.27
CA GLN A 237 -17.17 27.74 2.68
C GLN A 237 -17.43 28.65 1.47
N GLY A 238 -18.69 29.10 1.34
CA GLY A 238 -19.11 29.95 0.22
C GLY A 238 -19.14 29.22 -1.13
N VAL A 239 -19.15 27.89 -1.12
CA VAL A 239 -19.30 27.02 -2.28
C VAL A 239 -20.72 26.48 -2.33
N HIS A 240 -21.30 26.46 -3.52
CA HIS A 240 -22.58 25.81 -3.80
C HIS A 240 -22.49 25.07 -5.15
N TRP A 241 -23.35 24.09 -5.31
CA TRP A 241 -23.48 23.30 -6.51
C TRP A 241 -24.57 23.85 -7.39
N GLN A 242 -24.23 24.27 -8.61
CA GLN A 242 -25.14 24.89 -9.58
C GLN A 242 -25.66 23.81 -10.53
N PRO A 243 -26.97 23.59 -10.62
CA PRO A 243 -27.56 22.68 -11.59
C PRO A 243 -27.19 23.04 -13.04
N ASP A 244 -26.77 22.03 -13.80
CA ASP A 244 -26.54 22.14 -15.24
C ASP A 244 -27.60 21.30 -15.99
N ALA A 245 -28.58 21.98 -16.56
CA ALA A 245 -29.69 21.33 -17.25
C ALA A 245 -29.24 20.49 -18.47
N SER A 246 -28.11 20.83 -19.08
CA SER A 246 -27.62 20.12 -20.27
C SER A 246 -27.11 18.72 -19.91
N THR A 247 -26.42 18.59 -18.79
CA THR A 247 -25.87 17.33 -18.30
C THR A 247 -26.76 16.64 -17.28
N GLY A 248 -27.61 17.37 -16.56
CA GLY A 248 -28.37 16.93 -15.40
C GLY A 248 -27.48 16.77 -14.16
N THR A 249 -26.22 17.22 -14.20
CA THR A 249 -25.26 17.11 -13.10
C THR A 249 -24.81 18.51 -12.69
N ALA A 250 -24.85 18.81 -11.40
CA ALA A 250 -24.45 20.13 -10.90
C ALA A 250 -22.95 20.36 -11.05
N ARG A 251 -22.58 21.65 -11.18
CA ARG A 251 -21.17 22.10 -11.21
C ARG A 251 -20.85 22.91 -9.97
N ARG A 252 -19.64 22.75 -9.48
CA ARG A 252 -19.14 23.53 -8.34
C ARG A 252 -19.02 25.01 -8.72
N SER A 253 -19.51 25.90 -7.86
CA SER A 253 -19.54 27.36 -8.13
C SER A 253 -18.14 28.00 -8.16
N LYS A 254 -17.17 27.38 -7.49
CA LYS A 254 -15.76 27.78 -7.50
C LYS A 254 -14.90 26.54 -7.67
N PRO A 255 -13.79 26.58 -8.41
CA PRO A 255 -12.83 25.49 -8.43
C PRO A 255 -12.35 25.14 -7.02
N ARG A 256 -11.97 23.89 -6.80
CA ARG A 256 -11.29 23.50 -5.57
C ARG A 256 -9.82 23.95 -5.66
N GLU A 257 -9.37 24.71 -4.67
CA GLU A 257 -8.01 25.27 -4.61
C GLU A 257 -7.06 24.42 -3.78
N GLY A 258 -7.57 23.47 -2.97
CA GLY A 258 -6.79 22.61 -2.10
C GLY A 258 -7.36 21.20 -2.01
N SER A 259 -6.69 20.35 -1.25
CA SER A 259 -7.08 18.96 -0.97
C SER A 259 -7.02 18.61 0.53
N ALA A 260 -6.94 19.64 1.39
CA ALA A 260 -6.71 19.49 2.81
C ALA A 260 -7.73 18.55 3.49
N GLU A 261 -9.03 18.67 3.17
CA GLU A 261 -10.07 17.80 3.71
C GLU A 261 -9.89 16.35 3.23
N ILE A 262 -9.67 16.16 1.93
CA ILE A 262 -9.51 14.81 1.35
C ILE A 262 -8.26 14.15 1.91
N GLU A 263 -7.14 14.87 2.00
CA GLU A 263 -5.88 14.35 2.53
C GLU A 263 -5.96 14.06 4.03
N MET A 264 -6.71 14.87 4.80
CA MET A 264 -6.98 14.59 6.20
C MET A 264 -7.76 13.28 6.37
N CYS A 265 -8.81 13.06 5.59
CA CYS A 265 -9.53 11.80 5.60
C CYS A 265 -8.65 10.62 5.15
N ALA A 266 -7.83 10.83 4.13
CA ALA A 266 -6.90 9.83 3.59
C ALA A 266 -5.88 9.34 4.61
N ARG A 267 -5.53 10.13 5.62
CA ARG A 267 -4.66 9.70 6.72
C ARG A 267 -5.09 8.36 7.31
N CYS A 268 -6.39 8.12 7.46
CA CYS A 268 -6.96 6.87 7.98
C CYS A 268 -7.71 6.07 6.91
N HIS A 269 -8.34 6.73 5.94
CA HIS A 269 -9.18 6.10 4.92
C HIS A 269 -8.41 5.76 3.62
N ALA A 270 -7.09 5.54 3.69
CA ALA A 270 -6.24 5.04 2.61
C ALA A 270 -5.42 3.81 3.04
N ARG A 271 -5.25 2.85 2.14
CA ARG A 271 -4.19 1.85 2.29
C ARG A 271 -2.86 2.53 1.98
N ARG A 272 -1.96 2.60 2.94
CA ARG A 272 -0.76 3.44 2.85
C ARG A 272 0.40 2.90 3.69
N SER A 273 1.60 3.33 3.36
CA SER A 273 2.79 3.19 4.20
C SER A 273 3.07 4.52 4.92
N VAL A 274 3.63 4.45 6.12
CA VAL A 274 4.15 5.62 6.86
C VAL A 274 5.54 5.94 6.32
N ILE A 275 5.81 7.20 5.96
CA ILE A 275 7.12 7.67 5.49
C ILE A 275 7.71 8.80 6.34
N SER A 276 7.06 9.11 7.46
CA SER A 276 7.55 10.07 8.44
C SER A 276 7.19 9.61 9.85
N PRO A 277 8.09 9.70 10.83
CA PRO A 277 7.83 9.24 12.20
C PRO A 277 6.78 10.08 12.94
N ALA A 278 6.50 11.29 12.47
CA ALA A 278 5.56 12.21 13.11
C ALA A 278 4.68 12.90 12.05
N TYR A 279 3.37 12.75 12.19
CA TYR A 279 2.42 13.48 11.36
C TYR A 279 2.31 14.94 11.79
N VAL A 280 2.30 15.86 10.83
CA VAL A 280 2.09 17.29 11.04
C VAL A 280 0.84 17.73 10.29
N HIS A 281 -0.15 18.22 11.03
CA HIS A 281 -1.39 18.70 10.44
C HIS A 281 -1.12 19.92 9.54
N GLY A 282 -1.70 19.93 8.34
CA GLY A 282 -1.56 21.00 7.37
C GLY A 282 -0.40 20.83 6.39
N GLU A 283 0.49 19.87 6.60
CA GLU A 283 1.47 19.46 5.59
C GLU A 283 0.84 18.47 4.59
N PRO A 284 1.35 18.37 3.35
CA PRO A 284 0.86 17.44 2.34
C PRO A 284 0.82 15.98 2.83
N LEU A 285 -0.16 15.21 2.40
CA LEU A 285 -0.27 13.78 2.73
C LEU A 285 1.00 13.01 2.37
N LEU A 286 1.58 13.30 1.20
CA LEU A 286 2.79 12.64 0.69
C LEU A 286 4.10 13.07 1.38
N ASP A 287 4.03 13.94 2.39
CA ASP A 287 5.14 14.18 3.30
C ASP A 287 5.15 13.20 4.48
N HIS A 288 4.05 12.50 4.72
CA HIS A 288 3.88 11.60 5.85
C HIS A 288 3.53 10.17 5.47
N TYR A 289 2.82 10.00 4.36
CA TYR A 289 2.28 8.71 3.92
C TYR A 289 2.43 8.52 2.42
N LEU A 290 2.65 7.28 2.02
CA LEU A 290 2.63 6.86 0.61
C LEU A 290 1.43 5.94 0.39
N PRO A 291 0.32 6.45 -0.18
CA PRO A 291 -0.85 5.65 -0.54
C PRO A 291 -0.52 4.60 -1.60
N ARG A 292 -1.21 3.46 -1.54
CA ARG A 292 -1.11 2.43 -2.58
C ARG A 292 -1.73 2.92 -3.88
N LEU A 293 -1.09 2.55 -4.97
CA LEU A 293 -1.59 2.73 -6.33
C LEU A 293 -2.63 1.66 -6.68
N LEU A 294 -3.09 1.63 -7.93
CA LEU A 294 -4.03 0.60 -8.42
C LEU A 294 -3.29 -0.72 -8.72
N ASP A 295 -2.55 -1.21 -7.72
CA ASP A 295 -1.70 -2.39 -7.82
C ASP A 295 -2.51 -3.67 -7.99
N ALA A 296 -1.90 -4.67 -8.66
CA ALA A 296 -2.45 -6.02 -8.74
C ALA A 296 -2.60 -6.63 -7.34
N GLY A 297 -3.69 -7.35 -7.10
CA GLY A 297 -4.04 -7.87 -5.79
C GLY A 297 -4.80 -6.87 -4.91
N MET A 298 -4.49 -5.57 -5.00
CA MET A 298 -5.21 -4.51 -4.29
C MET A 298 -6.44 -4.05 -5.07
N TYR A 299 -6.32 -3.93 -6.39
CA TYR A 299 -7.39 -3.50 -7.29
C TYR A 299 -7.48 -4.43 -8.51
N TYR A 300 -8.69 -4.63 -8.99
CA TYR A 300 -8.91 -5.23 -10.31
C TYR A 300 -8.34 -4.32 -11.41
N PRO A 301 -8.10 -4.84 -12.63
CA PRO A 301 -7.54 -4.04 -13.73
C PRO A 301 -8.37 -2.79 -14.07
N ASP A 302 -9.67 -2.84 -13.86
CA ASP A 302 -10.58 -1.72 -14.08
C ASP A 302 -10.65 -0.73 -12.90
N GLY A 303 -9.88 -0.96 -11.84
CA GLY A 303 -9.80 -0.10 -10.66
C GLY A 303 -10.84 -0.38 -9.58
N GLN A 304 -11.67 -1.43 -9.71
CA GLN A 304 -12.53 -1.89 -8.61
C GLN A 304 -11.67 -2.42 -7.46
N ILE A 305 -12.13 -2.21 -6.23
CA ILE A 305 -11.46 -2.73 -5.03
C ILE A 305 -11.42 -4.26 -5.06
N GLN A 306 -10.23 -4.82 -4.80
CA GLN A 306 -10.02 -6.26 -4.73
C GLN A 306 -9.64 -6.72 -3.33
N ASP A 307 -8.83 -5.96 -2.63
CA ASP A 307 -8.44 -6.19 -1.24
C ASP A 307 -8.83 -4.97 -0.38
N GLU A 308 -8.51 -4.99 0.91
CA GLU A 308 -8.84 -3.91 1.85
C GLU A 308 -7.97 -2.67 1.59
N VAL A 309 -8.45 -1.77 0.73
CA VAL A 309 -7.77 -0.54 0.30
C VAL A 309 -8.43 0.74 0.81
N TYR A 310 -9.54 0.61 1.51
CA TYR A 310 -10.40 1.71 1.98
C TYR A 310 -10.96 2.54 0.81
N VAL A 311 -11.18 3.84 0.99
CA VAL A 311 -11.95 4.64 0.03
C VAL A 311 -11.12 5.64 -0.78
N TYR A 312 -9.95 6.05 -0.30
CA TYR A 312 -9.17 7.13 -0.90
C TYR A 312 -8.76 6.86 -2.33
N GLY A 313 -8.09 5.74 -2.60
CA GLY A 313 -7.63 5.38 -3.96
C GLY A 313 -8.80 5.17 -4.93
N SER A 314 -9.95 4.67 -4.45
CA SER A 314 -11.16 4.56 -5.24
C SER A 314 -11.72 5.95 -5.60
N PHE A 315 -11.78 6.85 -4.60
CA PHE A 315 -12.30 8.20 -4.80
C PHE A 315 -11.47 9.02 -5.80
N LEU A 316 -10.14 8.92 -5.74
CA LEU A 316 -9.23 9.59 -6.68
C LEU A 316 -9.46 9.18 -8.15
N GLN A 317 -10.04 8.01 -8.41
CA GLN A 317 -10.39 7.56 -9.76
C GLN A 317 -11.64 8.25 -10.31
N SER A 318 -12.46 8.87 -9.46
CA SER A 318 -13.81 9.31 -9.80
C SER A 318 -13.83 10.67 -10.53
N ARG A 319 -14.83 10.85 -11.40
CA ARG A 319 -15.14 12.17 -11.98
C ARG A 319 -15.61 13.17 -10.93
N MET A 320 -16.19 12.69 -9.82
CA MET A 320 -16.61 13.58 -8.73
C MET A 320 -15.40 14.23 -8.07
N HIS A 321 -14.32 13.47 -7.81
CA HIS A 321 -13.05 14.02 -7.34
C HIS A 321 -12.50 15.07 -8.31
N GLN A 322 -12.47 14.78 -9.62
CA GLN A 322 -12.02 15.72 -10.65
C GLN A 322 -12.90 16.97 -10.74
N ALA A 323 -14.20 16.84 -10.46
CA ALA A 323 -15.14 17.97 -10.42
C ALA A 323 -15.05 18.80 -9.13
N GLY A 324 -14.18 18.42 -8.18
CA GLY A 324 -13.95 19.15 -6.95
C GLY A 324 -14.86 18.76 -5.78
N VAL A 325 -15.55 17.62 -5.85
CA VAL A 325 -16.30 17.05 -4.71
C VAL A 325 -15.33 16.69 -3.58
N THR A 326 -15.74 16.95 -2.33
CA THR A 326 -15.03 16.56 -1.12
C THR A 326 -15.85 15.56 -0.30
N CYS A 327 -15.25 14.93 0.69
CA CYS A 327 -15.92 13.95 1.54
C CYS A 327 -17.14 14.55 2.25
N SER A 328 -17.01 15.79 2.73
CA SER A 328 -18.08 16.48 3.45
C SER A 328 -19.21 17.01 2.55
N ASP A 329 -19.10 16.91 1.22
CA ASP A 329 -20.27 17.14 0.34
C ASP A 329 -21.33 16.04 0.51
N CYS A 330 -20.91 14.82 0.87
CA CYS A 330 -21.80 13.68 1.07
C CYS A 330 -22.01 13.34 2.55
N HIS A 331 -20.94 13.41 3.37
CA HIS A 331 -20.95 13.05 4.78
C HIS A 331 -20.98 14.29 5.69
N GLU A 332 -21.65 14.19 6.83
CA GLU A 332 -21.47 15.11 7.94
C GLU A 332 -20.27 14.57 8.78
N PRO A 333 -19.12 15.30 8.84
CA PRO A 333 -17.86 14.71 9.32
C PRO A 333 -17.84 14.42 10.83
N HIS A 334 -18.70 15.01 11.63
CA HIS A 334 -18.78 14.75 13.07
C HIS A 334 -19.68 13.54 13.37
N SER A 335 -20.91 13.50 12.81
CA SER A 335 -21.83 12.39 13.03
C SER A 335 -21.60 11.20 12.10
N LEU A 336 -20.79 11.35 11.06
CA LEU A 336 -20.54 10.40 9.97
C LEU A 336 -21.77 10.01 9.15
N GLN A 337 -22.91 10.62 9.44
CA GLN A 337 -24.14 10.37 8.70
C GLN A 337 -24.09 10.99 7.30
N LEU A 338 -24.79 10.38 6.34
CA LEU A 338 -25.01 11.02 5.05
C LEU A 338 -25.83 12.31 5.24
N ARG A 339 -25.48 13.37 4.52
CA ARG A 339 -26.20 14.66 4.56
C ARG A 339 -27.65 14.53 4.11
N GLN A 340 -27.93 13.55 3.27
CA GLN A 340 -29.28 13.15 2.87
C GLN A 340 -29.36 11.61 2.87
N PRO A 341 -30.45 11.00 3.31
CA PRO A 341 -30.57 9.55 3.38
C PRO A 341 -30.66 8.92 1.99
N GLY A 342 -30.09 7.72 1.86
CA GLY A 342 -30.16 6.89 0.67
C GLY A 342 -29.71 7.63 -0.60
N SER A 343 -30.43 7.44 -1.71
CA SER A 343 -30.13 8.12 -2.98
C SER A 343 -30.30 9.64 -2.92
N GLY A 344 -30.91 10.20 -1.87
CA GLY A 344 -31.03 11.66 -1.66
C GLY A 344 -29.69 12.35 -1.66
N VAL A 345 -28.62 11.72 -1.15
CA VAL A 345 -27.28 12.29 -1.15
C VAL A 345 -26.74 12.51 -2.59
N CYS A 346 -27.11 11.64 -3.53
CA CYS A 346 -26.73 11.77 -4.94
C CYS A 346 -27.57 12.85 -5.64
N LEU A 347 -28.87 12.92 -5.30
CA LEU A 347 -29.83 13.82 -5.93
C LEU A 347 -29.65 15.28 -5.52
N GLN A 348 -28.76 15.61 -4.59
CA GLN A 348 -28.32 16.99 -4.33
C GLN A 348 -27.62 17.61 -5.56
N CYS A 349 -26.98 16.78 -6.38
CA CYS A 349 -26.17 17.20 -7.53
C CYS A 349 -26.67 16.60 -8.85
N HIS A 350 -27.33 15.46 -8.83
CA HIS A 350 -27.82 14.73 -10.00
C HIS A 350 -29.34 14.90 -10.11
N ALA A 351 -29.80 15.45 -11.25
CA ALA A 351 -31.21 15.76 -11.48
C ALA A 351 -32.11 14.51 -11.41
N ALA A 352 -33.08 14.53 -10.51
CA ALA A 352 -33.94 13.37 -10.26
C ALA A 352 -34.79 12.97 -11.49
N ASP A 353 -35.26 13.93 -12.25
CA ASP A 353 -36.03 13.73 -13.49
C ASP A 353 -35.22 13.05 -14.60
N LYS A 354 -33.91 13.08 -14.52
CA LYS A 354 -33.00 12.40 -15.45
C LYS A 354 -32.50 11.06 -14.91
N PHE A 355 -32.06 11.02 -13.65
CA PHE A 355 -31.30 9.88 -13.10
C PHE A 355 -32.11 8.98 -12.16
N ALA A 356 -33.13 9.49 -11.47
CA ALA A 356 -34.00 8.68 -10.62
C ALA A 356 -35.23 8.18 -11.37
N THR A 357 -35.04 7.66 -12.58
CA THR A 357 -36.12 7.25 -13.49
C THR A 357 -35.90 5.83 -14.01
N ALA A 358 -36.99 5.14 -14.33
CA ALA A 358 -36.93 3.82 -14.96
C ALA A 358 -36.21 3.85 -16.32
N ALA A 359 -36.11 4.98 -16.98
CA ALA A 359 -35.34 5.15 -18.23
C ALA A 359 -33.81 5.17 -17.98
N HIS A 360 -33.38 5.43 -16.73
CA HIS A 360 -31.97 5.37 -16.34
C HIS A 360 -31.59 4.04 -15.74
N HIS A 361 -32.31 3.57 -14.71
CA HIS A 361 -31.91 2.37 -13.96
C HIS A 361 -32.60 1.08 -14.40
N PHE A 362 -33.66 1.13 -15.21
CA PHE A 362 -34.42 0.00 -15.77
C PHE A 362 -34.98 -1.00 -14.73
N HIS A 363 -35.18 -0.53 -13.50
CA HIS A 363 -35.76 -1.29 -12.40
C HIS A 363 -37.01 -0.60 -11.85
N LYS A 364 -37.80 -1.33 -11.06
CA LYS A 364 -38.96 -0.76 -10.36
C LYS A 364 -38.48 0.27 -9.35
N ALA A 365 -39.19 1.40 -9.24
CA ALA A 365 -38.80 2.54 -8.41
C ALA A 365 -38.50 2.16 -6.94
N ASP A 366 -39.26 1.23 -6.36
CA ASP A 366 -39.12 0.84 -4.94
C ASP A 366 -38.20 -0.40 -4.74
N SER A 367 -37.48 -0.83 -5.78
CA SER A 367 -36.56 -1.97 -5.69
C SER A 367 -35.14 -1.52 -5.38
N ALA A 368 -34.33 -2.44 -4.82
CA ALA A 368 -32.89 -2.20 -4.61
C ALA A 368 -32.17 -1.74 -5.88
N GLY A 369 -32.56 -2.26 -7.07
CA GLY A 369 -31.98 -1.87 -8.33
C GLY A 369 -32.25 -0.42 -8.78
N ALA A 370 -33.14 0.30 -8.10
CA ALA A 370 -33.37 1.74 -8.30
C ALA A 370 -32.46 2.61 -7.39
N SER A 371 -31.74 2.00 -6.44
CA SER A 371 -30.77 2.69 -5.59
C SER A 371 -29.49 3.01 -6.37
N CYS A 372 -29.04 4.26 -6.30
CA CYS A 372 -27.85 4.71 -7.02
C CYS A 372 -26.60 3.93 -6.64
N VAL A 373 -26.43 3.67 -5.34
CA VAL A 373 -25.23 3.03 -4.80
C VAL A 373 -25.07 1.58 -5.25
N GLU A 374 -26.18 0.85 -5.44
CA GLU A 374 -26.14 -0.56 -5.85
C GLU A 374 -25.48 -0.78 -7.23
N CYS A 375 -25.56 0.24 -8.10
CA CYS A 375 -24.95 0.19 -9.42
C CYS A 375 -23.64 0.94 -9.53
N HIS A 376 -23.54 2.12 -8.87
CA HIS A 376 -22.40 3.03 -9.01
C HIS A 376 -21.35 2.90 -7.90
N MET A 377 -21.69 2.24 -6.78
CA MET A 377 -20.84 2.01 -5.63
C MET A 377 -21.06 0.58 -5.08
N PRO A 378 -20.94 -0.47 -5.93
CA PRO A 378 -21.25 -1.83 -5.47
C PRO A 378 -20.44 -2.17 -4.22
N PRO A 379 -21.09 -2.74 -3.19
CA PRO A 379 -20.40 -3.08 -1.95
C PRO A 379 -19.56 -4.33 -2.11
N ARG A 380 -18.51 -4.43 -1.29
CA ARG A 380 -17.73 -5.63 -1.06
C ARG A 380 -17.60 -5.86 0.44
N ASP A 381 -17.80 -7.11 0.88
CA ASP A 381 -17.64 -7.48 2.28
C ASP A 381 -16.15 -7.60 2.63
N TYR A 382 -15.75 -6.91 3.68
CA TYR A 382 -14.47 -7.05 4.35
C TYR A 382 -14.68 -7.64 5.74
N MET A 383 -13.63 -8.24 6.29
CA MET A 383 -13.70 -8.83 7.62
C MET A 383 -15.00 -9.66 7.82
N VAL A 384 -15.41 -10.37 6.78
CA VAL A 384 -16.58 -11.28 6.69
C VAL A 384 -17.95 -10.59 6.73
N VAL A 385 -18.11 -9.52 7.51
CA VAL A 385 -19.42 -8.96 7.85
C VAL A 385 -19.57 -7.45 7.56
N ASP A 386 -18.52 -6.80 7.05
CA ASP A 386 -18.45 -5.34 6.87
C ASP A 386 -18.57 -4.95 5.38
N PRO A 387 -19.79 -4.67 4.86
CA PRO A 387 -19.99 -4.25 3.48
C PRO A 387 -19.51 -2.80 3.28
N ARG A 388 -18.47 -2.62 2.50
CA ARG A 388 -17.94 -1.29 2.14
C ARG A 388 -18.22 -0.96 0.69
N HIS A 389 -18.79 0.21 0.45
CA HIS A 389 -19.08 0.71 -0.89
C HIS A 389 -17.82 1.20 -1.60
N ASP A 390 -17.68 0.85 -2.90
CA ASP A 390 -16.60 1.35 -3.76
C ASP A 390 -16.83 2.84 -4.10
N HIS A 391 -15.94 3.72 -3.65
CA HIS A 391 -16.04 5.18 -3.85
C HIS A 391 -15.49 5.66 -5.20
N SER A 392 -15.25 4.77 -6.16
CA SER A 392 -14.88 5.17 -7.52
C SER A 392 -16.06 5.72 -8.34
N PHE A 393 -17.28 5.61 -7.83
CA PHE A 393 -18.51 6.13 -8.47
C PHE A 393 -18.59 5.76 -9.94
N ARG A 394 -18.40 4.51 -10.22
CA ARG A 394 -18.20 3.99 -11.57
C ARG A 394 -19.47 3.87 -12.38
N ILE A 395 -19.30 3.87 -13.68
CA ILE A 395 -20.34 3.40 -14.60
C ILE A 395 -20.24 1.87 -14.65
N PRO A 396 -21.36 1.13 -14.49
CA PRO A 396 -21.34 -0.33 -14.62
C PRO A 396 -20.81 -0.79 -15.97
N ARG A 397 -19.80 -1.64 -15.96
CA ARG A 397 -19.07 -2.13 -17.15
C ARG A 397 -19.05 -3.66 -17.19
N PRO A 398 -20.23 -4.33 -17.34
CA PRO A 398 -20.27 -5.79 -17.43
C PRO A 398 -19.58 -6.35 -18.69
N ASP A 399 -19.33 -5.54 -19.71
CA ASP A 399 -18.50 -5.87 -20.86
C ASP A 399 -17.03 -6.16 -20.45
N LEU A 400 -16.49 -5.42 -19.46
CA LEU A 400 -15.18 -5.70 -18.89
C LEU A 400 -15.18 -6.99 -18.07
N SER A 401 -16.29 -7.34 -17.43
CA SER A 401 -16.42 -8.64 -16.77
C SER A 401 -16.32 -9.80 -17.77
N VAL A 402 -16.89 -9.64 -18.96
CA VAL A 402 -16.80 -10.65 -20.04
C VAL A 402 -15.37 -10.80 -20.54
N THR A 403 -14.66 -9.67 -20.72
CA THR A 403 -13.34 -9.66 -21.38
C THR A 403 -12.19 -9.83 -20.41
N LEU A 404 -12.31 -9.33 -19.17
CA LEU A 404 -11.23 -9.26 -18.17
C LEU A 404 -11.54 -10.02 -16.88
N GLY A 405 -12.74 -10.57 -16.71
CA GLY A 405 -13.14 -11.28 -15.49
C GLY A 405 -13.35 -10.35 -14.26
N THR A 406 -13.47 -9.03 -14.46
CA THR A 406 -13.72 -8.09 -13.35
C THR A 406 -15.14 -8.25 -12.80
N PRO A 407 -15.40 -7.94 -11.52
CA PRO A 407 -16.75 -7.92 -10.96
C PRO A 407 -17.67 -6.92 -11.69
N ASN A 408 -18.98 -7.11 -11.60
CA ASN A 408 -19.97 -6.12 -12.02
C ASN A 408 -21.16 -6.05 -11.07
N ALA A 409 -21.76 -4.87 -10.98
CA ALA A 409 -22.87 -4.61 -10.09
C ALA A 409 -24.12 -5.47 -10.35
N CYS A 410 -24.38 -5.84 -11.61
CA CYS A 410 -25.57 -6.64 -11.97
C CYS A 410 -25.56 -8.00 -11.29
N ASN A 411 -24.41 -8.69 -11.29
CA ASN A 411 -24.28 -10.04 -10.76
C ASN A 411 -24.26 -10.10 -9.22
N VAL A 412 -24.14 -8.96 -8.52
CA VAL A 412 -24.33 -8.91 -7.06
C VAL A 412 -25.75 -9.35 -6.68
N CYS A 413 -26.75 -8.88 -7.40
CA CYS A 413 -28.15 -9.25 -7.20
C CYS A 413 -28.61 -10.39 -8.12
N HIS A 414 -28.23 -10.38 -9.39
CA HIS A 414 -28.61 -11.39 -10.40
C HIS A 414 -27.59 -12.55 -10.42
N ARG A 415 -27.38 -13.21 -9.27
CA ARG A 415 -26.36 -14.26 -9.06
C ARG A 415 -26.45 -15.45 -10.01
N GLY A 416 -27.65 -15.77 -10.50
CA GLY A 416 -27.88 -16.87 -11.44
C GLY A 416 -27.67 -16.52 -12.93
N LYS A 417 -27.24 -15.27 -13.22
CA LYS A 417 -27.00 -14.79 -14.58
C LYS A 417 -25.51 -14.64 -14.85
N SER A 418 -25.13 -14.78 -16.14
CA SER A 418 -23.73 -14.60 -16.56
C SER A 418 -23.37 -13.11 -16.75
N ALA A 419 -22.06 -12.80 -16.76
CA ALA A 419 -21.57 -11.49 -17.16
C ALA A 419 -22.00 -11.11 -18.58
N GLN A 420 -22.05 -12.08 -19.50
CA GLN A 420 -22.53 -11.88 -20.87
C GLN A 420 -24.00 -11.41 -20.90
N TRP A 421 -24.86 -12.02 -20.05
CA TRP A 421 -26.25 -11.55 -19.91
C TRP A 421 -26.29 -10.09 -19.45
N ALA A 422 -25.52 -9.73 -18.43
CA ALA A 422 -25.48 -8.35 -17.93
C ALA A 422 -24.99 -7.37 -19.01
N ALA A 423 -23.95 -7.73 -19.76
CA ALA A 423 -23.44 -6.91 -20.87
C ALA A 423 -24.48 -6.71 -21.96
N SER A 424 -25.23 -7.77 -22.33
CA SER A 424 -26.32 -7.68 -23.31
C SER A 424 -27.45 -6.77 -22.82
N GLN A 425 -27.85 -6.88 -21.52
CA GLN A 425 -28.90 -6.01 -20.99
C GLN A 425 -28.50 -4.53 -21.05
N VAL A 426 -27.25 -4.18 -20.68
CA VAL A 426 -26.76 -2.81 -20.75
C VAL A 426 -26.70 -2.30 -22.20
N GLN A 427 -26.27 -3.15 -23.13
CA GLN A 427 -26.28 -2.84 -24.55
C GLN A 427 -27.71 -2.61 -25.08
N ASP A 428 -28.66 -3.45 -24.67
CA ASP A 428 -30.08 -3.31 -25.07
C ASP A 428 -30.71 -2.03 -24.50
N TRP A 429 -30.36 -1.65 -23.27
CA TRP A 429 -30.89 -0.46 -22.59
C TRP A 429 -30.38 0.83 -23.19
N TYR A 430 -29.09 0.92 -23.50
CA TYR A 430 -28.45 2.16 -23.93
C TYR A 430 -28.12 2.23 -25.41
N GLY A 431 -28.24 1.11 -26.15
CA GLY A 431 -27.93 1.05 -27.57
C GLY A 431 -26.43 1.05 -27.90
N HIS A 432 -25.57 1.09 -26.89
CA HIS A 432 -24.11 1.07 -27.03
C HIS A 432 -23.43 0.49 -25.79
N VAL A 433 -22.20 0.05 -25.96
CA VAL A 433 -21.35 -0.30 -24.80
C VAL A 433 -21.04 0.98 -24.03
N PRO A 434 -21.23 1.00 -22.71
CA PRO A 434 -20.92 2.18 -21.90
C PRO A 434 -19.46 2.57 -22.07
N GLN A 435 -19.22 3.88 -22.26
CA GLN A 435 -17.88 4.47 -22.24
C GLN A 435 -17.73 5.28 -20.96
N GLY A 436 -16.70 5.03 -20.21
CA GLY A 436 -16.50 5.66 -18.92
C GLY A 436 -15.04 5.85 -18.56
N LEU A 437 -14.82 6.22 -17.30
CA LEU A 437 -13.49 6.52 -16.76
C LEU A 437 -12.56 5.31 -16.74
N GLN A 438 -13.05 4.08 -16.84
CA GLN A 438 -12.25 2.86 -16.71
C GLN A 438 -11.50 2.49 -18.02
N ASN A 439 -11.07 3.48 -18.80
CA ASN A 439 -10.37 3.28 -20.08
C ASN A 439 -8.99 2.62 -19.92
N TRP A 440 -8.41 2.63 -18.73
CA TRP A 440 -7.14 1.95 -18.40
C TRP A 440 -7.27 0.43 -18.21
N ALA A 441 -8.49 -0.11 -18.06
CA ALA A 441 -8.72 -1.51 -17.69
C ALA A 441 -8.02 -2.51 -18.62
N GLY A 442 -8.15 -2.36 -19.94
CA GLY A 442 -7.49 -3.20 -20.92
C GLY A 442 -5.97 -3.11 -20.84
N THR A 443 -5.45 -1.90 -20.69
CA THR A 443 -4.00 -1.64 -20.57
C THR A 443 -3.43 -2.32 -19.33
N PHE A 444 -4.06 -2.16 -18.16
CA PHE A 444 -3.58 -2.80 -16.92
C PHE A 444 -3.72 -4.32 -16.97
N ALA A 445 -4.77 -4.85 -17.57
CA ALA A 445 -4.92 -6.30 -17.76
C ALA A 445 -3.81 -6.86 -18.67
N ALA A 446 -3.53 -6.21 -19.79
CA ALA A 446 -2.47 -6.61 -20.73
C ALA A 446 -1.08 -6.54 -20.06
N THR A 447 -0.81 -5.45 -19.34
CA THR A 447 0.46 -5.27 -18.61
C THR A 447 0.66 -6.34 -17.53
N ARG A 448 -0.38 -6.62 -16.73
CA ARG A 448 -0.35 -7.66 -15.69
C ARG A 448 -0.22 -9.06 -16.28
N GLY A 449 -0.73 -9.26 -17.49
CA GLY A 449 -0.58 -10.49 -18.27
C GLY A 449 0.76 -10.62 -19.00
N GLY A 450 1.67 -9.62 -18.89
CA GLY A 450 2.96 -9.63 -19.56
C GLY A 450 2.86 -9.49 -21.08
N ASP A 451 1.82 -8.81 -21.61
CA ASP A 451 1.67 -8.59 -23.05
C ASP A 451 2.77 -7.62 -23.55
N PRO A 452 3.65 -8.05 -24.47
CA PRO A 452 4.68 -7.18 -25.02
C PRO A 452 4.13 -5.92 -25.72
N GLY A 453 2.89 -5.97 -26.22
CA GLY A 453 2.23 -4.85 -26.87
C GLY A 453 1.63 -3.79 -25.92
N ALA A 454 1.61 -4.04 -24.60
CA ALA A 454 1.01 -3.15 -23.63
C ALA A 454 1.75 -1.81 -23.47
N GLY A 455 3.02 -1.73 -23.85
CA GLY A 455 3.86 -0.55 -23.67
C GLY A 455 3.29 0.72 -24.31
N GLU A 456 2.84 0.66 -25.57
CA GLU A 456 2.25 1.82 -26.25
C GLU A 456 0.97 2.30 -25.56
N SER A 457 0.11 1.37 -25.15
CA SER A 457 -1.13 1.70 -24.42
C SER A 457 -0.85 2.34 -23.06
N LEU A 458 0.22 1.90 -22.36
CA LEU A 458 0.68 2.55 -21.11
C LEU A 458 1.14 3.99 -21.37
N LEU A 459 1.95 4.21 -22.41
CA LEU A 459 2.45 5.56 -22.74
C LEU A 459 1.30 6.50 -23.13
N GLN A 460 0.29 6.02 -23.86
CA GLN A 460 -0.91 6.80 -24.18
C GLN A 460 -1.68 7.16 -22.92
N LEU A 461 -1.86 6.20 -21.99
CA LEU A 461 -2.55 6.41 -20.73
C LEU A 461 -1.86 7.48 -19.86
N ILE A 462 -0.52 7.47 -19.82
CA ILE A 462 0.26 8.45 -19.05
C ILE A 462 0.15 9.86 -19.66
N ARG A 463 0.18 9.98 -21.00
CA ARG A 463 0.06 11.27 -21.72
C ARG A 463 -1.33 11.89 -21.63
N ASP A 464 -2.37 11.09 -21.40
CA ASP A 464 -3.74 11.57 -21.33
C ASP A 464 -4.02 12.28 -20.01
N SER A 465 -4.02 13.60 -20.01
CA SER A 465 -4.35 14.44 -18.85
C SER A 465 -5.78 14.26 -18.32
N GLY A 466 -6.68 13.69 -19.12
CA GLY A 466 -8.04 13.33 -18.70
C GLY A 466 -8.08 12.05 -17.84
N THR A 467 -7.01 11.26 -17.87
CA THR A 467 -6.84 10.09 -17.00
C THR A 467 -6.54 10.55 -15.57
N PRO A 468 -7.23 10.01 -14.55
CA PRO A 468 -6.95 10.33 -13.14
C PRO A 468 -5.47 10.14 -12.77
N ALA A 469 -4.93 11.07 -11.97
CA ALA A 469 -3.52 11.04 -11.59
C ALA A 469 -3.07 9.71 -10.98
N ILE A 470 -3.90 9.08 -10.13
CA ILE A 470 -3.60 7.75 -9.56
C ILE A 470 -3.46 6.66 -10.65
N ALA A 471 -4.24 6.72 -11.72
CA ALA A 471 -4.11 5.76 -12.82
C ALA A 471 -2.85 6.04 -13.67
N ARG A 472 -2.49 7.32 -13.89
CA ARG A 472 -1.24 7.71 -14.54
C ARG A 472 -0.01 7.29 -13.72
N ALA A 473 -0.05 7.52 -12.41
CA ALA A 473 0.99 7.07 -11.48
C ALA A 473 1.16 5.54 -11.49
N THR A 474 0.03 4.81 -11.53
CA THR A 474 0.04 3.34 -11.65
C THR A 474 0.64 2.89 -12.99
N ALA A 475 0.29 3.54 -14.10
CA ALA A 475 0.85 3.21 -15.40
C ALA A 475 2.38 3.44 -15.43
N LEU A 476 2.84 4.56 -14.82
CA LEU A 476 4.28 4.84 -14.66
C LEU A 476 5.00 3.78 -13.85
N SER A 477 4.42 3.30 -12.76
CA SER A 477 5.05 2.23 -11.97
C SER A 477 5.18 0.89 -12.71
N GLN A 478 4.43 0.70 -13.81
CA GLN A 478 4.41 -0.52 -14.61
C GLN A 478 5.21 -0.41 -15.93
N VAL A 479 5.78 0.75 -16.24
CA VAL A 479 6.43 0.99 -17.54
C VAL A 479 7.80 0.31 -17.71
N GLY A 480 8.39 -0.17 -16.60
CA GLY A 480 9.76 -0.72 -16.56
C GLY A 480 10.08 -1.74 -17.66
N PRO A 481 9.27 -2.80 -17.86
CA PRO A 481 9.50 -3.78 -18.92
C PRO A 481 9.43 -3.21 -20.36
N TYR A 482 8.89 -2.01 -20.53
CA TYR A 482 8.64 -1.36 -21.81
C TYR A 482 9.54 -0.14 -22.05
N LEU A 483 10.66 -0.02 -21.32
CA LEU A 483 11.57 1.11 -21.43
C LEU A 483 12.23 1.17 -22.82
N ASN A 484 12.06 2.33 -23.48
CA ASN A 484 12.64 2.66 -24.78
C ASN A 484 12.79 4.21 -24.92
N ALA A 485 13.15 4.72 -26.06
CA ALA A 485 13.30 6.16 -26.27
C ALA A 485 11.99 6.94 -26.08
N GLN A 486 10.83 6.38 -26.45
CA GLN A 486 9.54 7.02 -26.30
C GLN A 486 9.08 7.04 -24.83
N SER A 487 9.33 5.95 -24.09
CA SER A 487 9.04 5.89 -22.65
C SER A 487 9.91 6.86 -21.87
N LEU A 488 11.16 7.08 -22.26
CA LEU A 488 12.03 8.06 -21.63
C LEU A 488 11.46 9.49 -21.72
N GLU A 489 10.93 9.88 -22.86
CA GLU A 489 10.26 11.20 -23.01
C GLU A 489 9.10 11.35 -22.04
N VAL A 490 8.29 10.30 -21.91
CA VAL A 490 7.13 10.29 -20.99
C VAL A 490 7.58 10.32 -19.53
N LEU A 491 8.66 9.60 -19.18
CA LEU A 491 9.23 9.67 -17.83
C LEU A 491 9.72 11.09 -17.53
N VAL A 492 10.44 11.74 -18.44
CA VAL A 492 10.90 13.14 -18.24
C VAL A 492 9.71 14.09 -18.00
N GLN A 493 8.60 13.92 -18.71
CA GLN A 493 7.38 14.71 -18.46
C GLN A 493 6.79 14.40 -17.08
N GLY A 494 6.70 13.13 -16.68
CA GLY A 494 6.16 12.70 -15.40
C GLY A 494 6.95 13.20 -14.19
N LEU A 495 8.25 13.46 -14.32
CA LEU A 495 9.07 14.05 -13.23
C LEU A 495 8.64 15.49 -12.86
N TRP A 496 7.92 16.17 -13.74
CA TRP A 496 7.47 17.54 -13.54
C TRP A 496 5.93 17.68 -13.57
N ASP A 497 5.23 16.55 -13.36
CA ASP A 497 3.76 16.56 -13.28
C ASP A 497 3.28 17.37 -12.06
N ASP A 498 2.14 18.06 -12.21
CA ASP A 498 1.54 18.82 -11.12
C ASP A 498 1.17 17.92 -9.92
N ASP A 499 0.79 16.67 -10.18
CA ASP A 499 0.43 15.70 -9.14
C ASP A 499 1.68 15.06 -8.54
N PRO A 500 1.92 15.21 -7.22
CA PRO A 500 3.11 14.67 -6.57
C PRO A 500 3.17 13.15 -6.53
N GLY A 501 2.04 12.44 -6.60
CA GLY A 501 2.00 10.97 -6.70
C GLY A 501 2.52 10.49 -8.06
N VAL A 502 2.22 11.23 -9.13
CA VAL A 502 2.78 10.98 -10.46
C VAL A 502 4.29 11.22 -10.45
N ARG A 503 4.77 12.34 -9.85
CA ARG A 503 6.21 12.61 -9.73
C ARG A 503 6.93 11.53 -8.93
N ALA A 504 6.39 11.14 -7.78
CA ALA A 504 7.00 10.10 -6.93
C ALA A 504 7.09 8.75 -7.66
N SER A 505 6.01 8.32 -8.33
CA SER A 505 6.01 7.08 -9.12
C SER A 505 7.01 7.13 -10.26
N THR A 506 7.12 8.26 -10.94
CA THR A 506 8.10 8.45 -12.05
C THR A 506 9.52 8.41 -11.51
N THR A 507 9.78 9.07 -10.38
CA THR A 507 11.11 9.11 -9.74
C THR A 507 11.56 7.70 -9.34
N GLY A 508 10.67 6.89 -8.79
CA GLY A 508 10.95 5.49 -8.45
C GLY A 508 11.37 4.64 -9.65
N MET A 509 10.88 4.96 -10.86
CA MET A 509 11.25 4.25 -12.08
C MET A 509 12.67 4.58 -12.59
N LEU A 510 13.27 5.69 -12.15
CA LEU A 510 14.62 6.08 -12.57
C LEU A 510 15.69 5.06 -12.18
N GLU A 511 15.45 4.25 -11.17
CA GLU A 511 16.36 3.19 -10.74
C GLU A 511 16.65 2.17 -11.87
N GLN A 512 15.73 1.98 -12.79
CA GLN A 512 15.86 1.07 -13.92
C GLN A 512 16.67 1.68 -15.10
N LEU A 513 17.01 2.97 -15.03
CA LEU A 513 17.77 3.65 -16.06
C LEU A 513 19.30 3.48 -15.86
N PRO A 514 20.10 3.60 -16.93
CA PRO A 514 21.55 3.65 -16.83
C PRO A 514 22.00 4.73 -15.83
N ALA A 515 23.06 4.44 -15.06
CA ALA A 515 23.51 5.28 -13.93
C ALA A 515 23.68 6.77 -14.29
N GLY A 516 24.32 7.09 -15.42
CA GLY A 516 24.54 8.49 -15.82
C GLY A 516 23.24 9.25 -16.08
N LEU A 517 22.26 8.62 -16.74
CA LEU A 517 20.97 9.22 -17.02
C LEU A 517 20.13 9.34 -15.72
N ARG A 518 20.17 8.32 -14.89
CA ARG A 518 19.52 8.32 -13.57
C ARG A 518 20.01 9.49 -12.72
N VAL A 519 21.32 9.69 -12.61
CA VAL A 519 21.92 10.82 -11.87
C VAL A 519 21.43 12.15 -12.43
N GLN A 520 21.48 12.34 -13.74
CA GLN A 520 21.03 13.58 -14.38
C GLN A 520 19.57 13.92 -14.06
N LEU A 521 18.69 12.91 -14.05
CA LEU A 521 17.24 13.12 -13.87
C LEU A 521 16.82 13.19 -12.39
N ALA A 522 17.49 12.44 -11.51
CA ALA A 522 17.10 12.36 -10.10
C ALA A 522 17.68 13.49 -9.23
N LEU A 523 18.86 14.03 -9.55
CA LEU A 523 19.48 15.09 -8.74
C LEU A 523 18.59 16.31 -8.50
N PRO A 524 17.89 16.88 -9.50
CA PRO A 524 17.00 18.03 -9.27
C PRO A 524 15.84 17.71 -8.32
N LEU A 525 15.42 16.45 -8.25
CA LEU A 525 14.27 16.01 -7.44
C LEU A 525 14.60 15.86 -5.95
N LEU A 526 15.86 15.92 -5.57
CA LEU A 526 16.27 16.04 -4.15
C LEU A 526 15.79 17.36 -3.52
N GLU A 527 15.40 18.35 -4.34
CA GLU A 527 14.82 19.62 -3.91
C GLU A 527 13.29 19.70 -4.10
N ASP A 528 12.63 18.61 -4.46
CA ASP A 528 11.16 18.62 -4.60
C ASP A 528 10.50 19.03 -3.28
N ALA A 529 9.43 19.80 -3.39
CA ALA A 529 8.69 20.26 -2.21
C ALA A 529 8.12 19.09 -1.38
N VAL A 530 7.84 17.95 -2.03
CA VAL A 530 7.17 16.80 -1.43
C VAL A 530 8.18 15.72 -1.04
N ARG A 531 8.13 15.29 0.23
CA ARG A 531 9.07 14.30 0.81
C ARG A 531 9.07 12.96 0.07
N ALA A 532 7.92 12.43 -0.33
CA ALA A 532 7.85 11.17 -1.07
C ALA A 532 8.71 11.20 -2.35
N VAL A 533 8.74 12.34 -3.07
CA VAL A 533 9.56 12.50 -4.27
C VAL A 533 11.04 12.54 -3.92
N ARG A 534 11.43 13.30 -2.86
CA ARG A 534 12.83 13.39 -2.41
C ARG A 534 13.36 12.04 -1.93
N ILE A 535 12.55 11.27 -1.21
CA ILE A 535 12.90 9.91 -0.75
C ILE A 535 13.19 9.00 -1.94
N GLU A 536 12.34 9.00 -2.98
CA GLU A 536 12.55 8.18 -4.17
C GLU A 536 13.78 8.62 -4.96
N ALA A 537 14.03 9.93 -5.07
CA ALA A 537 15.23 10.46 -5.69
C ALA A 537 16.51 10.02 -4.95
N ALA A 538 16.52 10.18 -3.62
CA ALA A 538 17.67 9.78 -2.80
C ALA A 538 17.93 8.26 -2.85
N ARG A 539 16.87 7.45 -2.84
CA ARG A 539 16.96 5.99 -2.99
C ARG A 539 17.61 5.61 -4.33
N GLY A 540 17.14 6.22 -5.43
CA GLY A 540 17.71 6.01 -6.75
C GLY A 540 19.19 6.44 -6.89
N LEU A 541 19.64 7.38 -6.06
CA LEU A 541 21.00 7.92 -6.05
C LEU A 541 21.92 7.31 -4.97
N ALA A 542 21.42 6.42 -4.11
CA ALA A 542 22.12 5.92 -2.93
C ALA A 542 23.48 5.26 -3.26
N SER A 543 23.63 4.66 -4.44
CA SER A 543 24.87 4.01 -4.91
C SER A 543 25.82 4.95 -5.66
N VAL A 544 25.49 6.23 -5.85
CA VAL A 544 26.34 7.19 -6.56
C VAL A 544 27.53 7.55 -5.69
N PRO A 545 28.78 7.45 -6.22
CA PRO A 545 29.96 7.89 -5.48
C PRO A 545 29.87 9.38 -5.14
N THR A 546 30.09 9.73 -3.88
CA THR A 546 30.00 11.12 -3.42
C THR A 546 31.00 12.03 -4.10
N GLY A 547 32.17 11.50 -4.56
CA GLY A 547 33.18 12.26 -5.31
C GLY A 547 32.70 12.75 -6.68
N ASP A 548 31.60 12.22 -7.21
CA ASP A 548 31.04 12.65 -8.49
C ASP A 548 30.01 13.80 -8.33
N LEU A 549 29.75 14.24 -7.10
CA LEU A 549 28.77 15.27 -6.74
C LEU A 549 29.47 16.50 -6.14
N ASP A 550 28.94 17.70 -6.38
CA ASP A 550 29.37 18.90 -5.69
C ASP A 550 28.87 18.92 -4.22
N ASP A 551 29.41 19.84 -3.40
CA ASP A 551 29.11 19.92 -1.97
C ASP A 551 27.60 20.10 -1.67
N ARG A 552 26.88 20.87 -2.52
CA ARG A 552 25.43 21.08 -2.38
C ARG A 552 24.67 19.79 -2.71
N GLN A 553 25.01 19.14 -3.80
CA GLN A 553 24.38 17.89 -4.22
C GLN A 553 24.60 16.78 -3.20
N GLN A 554 25.82 16.72 -2.61
CA GLN A 554 26.10 15.80 -1.50
C GLN A 554 25.22 16.07 -0.29
N ALA A 555 25.11 17.33 0.13
CA ALA A 555 24.27 17.70 1.29
C ALA A 555 22.78 17.35 1.06
N LEU A 556 22.26 17.62 -0.15
CA LEU A 556 20.87 17.26 -0.52
C LEU A 556 20.66 15.75 -0.55
N LEU A 557 21.62 15.00 -1.09
CA LEU A 557 21.54 13.54 -1.12
C LEU A 557 21.55 12.96 0.31
N GLU A 558 22.45 13.43 1.17
CA GLU A 558 22.48 12.96 2.57
C GLU A 558 21.19 13.31 3.32
N GLN A 559 20.60 14.48 3.07
CA GLN A 559 19.29 14.83 3.63
C GLN A 559 18.19 13.86 3.14
N GLY A 560 18.11 13.60 1.84
CA GLY A 560 17.13 12.67 1.29
C GLY A 560 17.35 11.22 1.76
N ILE A 561 18.61 10.78 1.91
CA ILE A 561 18.96 9.48 2.51
C ILE A 561 18.48 9.41 3.97
N GLN A 562 18.66 10.50 4.75
CA GLN A 562 18.14 10.54 6.12
C GLN A 562 16.61 10.47 6.14
N GLU A 563 15.90 11.18 5.26
CA GLU A 563 14.45 11.08 5.12
C GLU A 563 14.02 9.65 4.78
N PHE A 564 14.77 8.94 3.91
CA PHE A 564 14.51 7.52 3.65
C PHE A 564 14.74 6.65 4.90
N ILE A 565 15.84 6.83 5.62
CA ILE A 565 16.11 6.10 6.88
C ILE A 565 14.99 6.33 7.88
N ASP A 566 14.59 7.58 8.09
CA ASP A 566 13.51 7.95 9.01
C ASP A 566 12.18 7.31 8.61
N SER A 567 11.91 7.20 7.30
CA SER A 567 10.73 6.51 6.79
C SER A 567 10.70 5.02 7.15
N GLN A 568 11.85 4.36 7.08
CA GLN A 568 11.96 2.94 7.47
C GLN A 568 11.90 2.78 9.01
N LEU A 569 12.54 3.68 9.75
CA LEU A 569 12.51 3.67 11.21
C LEU A 569 11.10 3.95 11.77
N ALA A 570 10.25 4.67 11.03
CA ALA A 570 8.83 4.83 11.39
C ALA A 570 8.08 3.49 11.47
N SER A 571 8.60 2.45 10.85
CA SER A 571 8.06 1.08 10.86
C SER A 571 9.15 0.05 11.24
N ALA A 572 10.05 0.41 12.16
CA ALA A 572 11.23 -0.39 12.53
C ALA A 572 10.87 -1.77 13.13
N GLU A 573 9.64 -1.96 13.59
CA GLU A 573 9.09 -3.24 14.04
C GLU A 573 8.76 -4.21 12.89
N ARG A 574 8.84 -3.74 11.63
CA ARG A 574 8.50 -4.53 10.45
C ARG A 574 9.77 -5.10 9.79
N PRO A 575 9.78 -6.38 9.39
CA PRO A 575 10.93 -6.98 8.71
C PRO A 575 11.20 -6.34 7.35
N GLU A 576 10.17 -5.84 6.65
CA GLU A 576 10.30 -5.12 5.40
C GLU A 576 11.16 -3.85 5.56
N ALA A 577 10.91 -3.07 6.60
CA ALA A 577 11.64 -1.84 6.88
C ALA A 577 13.12 -2.13 7.18
N GLN A 578 13.40 -3.15 7.96
CA GLN A 578 14.77 -3.58 8.26
C GLN A 578 15.50 -4.08 7.01
N THR A 579 14.80 -4.83 6.15
CA THR A 579 15.36 -5.29 4.87
C THR A 579 15.67 -4.14 3.93
N ASN A 580 14.80 -3.13 3.85
CA ASN A 580 15.04 -1.93 3.06
C ASN A 580 16.23 -1.12 3.58
N LEU A 581 16.41 -1.02 4.90
CA LEU A 581 17.61 -0.42 5.50
C LEU A 581 18.87 -1.23 5.15
N GLY A 582 18.79 -2.58 5.21
CA GLY A 582 19.88 -3.44 4.79
C GLY A 582 20.30 -3.18 3.35
N ASN A 583 19.34 -3.09 2.43
CA ASN A 583 19.59 -2.80 1.02
C ASN A 583 20.25 -1.41 0.83
N LEU A 584 19.76 -0.38 1.53
CA LEU A 584 20.37 0.95 1.51
C LEU A 584 21.82 0.90 2.01
N TYR A 585 22.07 0.24 3.14
CA TYR A 585 23.39 0.16 3.73
C TYR A 585 24.40 -0.59 2.84
N VAL A 586 23.95 -1.62 2.10
CA VAL A 586 24.77 -2.26 1.04
C VAL A 586 25.16 -1.26 -0.04
N GLN A 587 24.20 -0.50 -0.57
CA GLN A 587 24.44 0.51 -1.61
C GLN A 587 25.39 1.60 -1.15
N ARG A 588 25.37 1.93 0.16
CA ARG A 588 26.24 2.94 0.81
C ARG A 588 27.60 2.37 1.29
N GLY A 589 27.84 1.08 1.11
CA GLY A 589 29.06 0.41 1.59
C GLY A 589 29.15 0.25 3.11
N GLN A 590 28.04 0.42 3.83
CA GLN A 590 27.94 0.32 5.29
C GLN A 590 27.68 -1.15 5.71
N LEU A 591 28.66 -2.00 5.45
CA LEU A 591 28.48 -3.47 5.45
C LEU A 591 28.01 -4.05 6.80
N GLN A 592 28.50 -3.54 7.93
CA GLN A 592 28.08 -4.06 9.25
C GLN A 592 26.61 -3.70 9.53
N GLN A 593 26.21 -2.46 9.23
CA GLN A 593 24.82 -2.03 9.39
C GLN A 593 23.87 -2.81 8.49
N ALA A 594 24.30 -3.17 7.29
CA ALA A 594 23.53 -3.98 6.35
C ALA A 594 23.26 -5.38 6.93
N GLU A 595 24.31 -6.07 7.42
CA GLU A 595 24.16 -7.39 8.04
C GLU A 595 23.27 -7.35 9.27
N ASP A 596 23.47 -6.36 10.16
CA ASP A 596 22.68 -6.18 11.37
C ASP A 596 21.20 -5.95 11.04
N ALA A 597 20.90 -5.15 10.01
CA ALA A 597 19.54 -4.88 9.58
C ALA A 597 18.85 -6.14 9.03
N TYR A 598 19.49 -6.91 8.15
CA TYR A 598 18.94 -8.17 7.64
C TYR A 598 18.70 -9.19 8.77
N ARG A 599 19.65 -9.33 9.71
CA ARG A 599 19.49 -10.22 10.85
C ARG A 599 18.33 -9.78 11.75
N THR A 600 18.18 -8.47 11.97
CA THR A 600 17.04 -7.92 12.70
C THR A 600 15.71 -8.24 11.98
N ALA A 601 15.65 -8.14 10.65
CA ALA A 601 14.47 -8.52 9.88
C ALA A 601 14.10 -10.01 10.09
N ILE A 602 15.09 -10.90 10.05
CA ILE A 602 14.91 -12.34 10.30
C ILE A 602 14.42 -12.60 11.74
N GLU A 603 14.97 -11.89 12.73
CA GLU A 603 14.54 -12.01 14.12
C GLU A 603 13.11 -11.51 14.36
N LEU A 604 12.68 -10.46 13.66
CA LEU A 604 11.31 -9.93 13.73
C LEU A 604 10.30 -10.91 13.12
N SER A 605 10.62 -11.49 11.97
CA SER A 605 9.81 -12.51 11.31
C SER A 605 10.71 -13.55 10.64
N PRO A 606 10.93 -14.70 11.26
CA PRO A 606 11.71 -15.79 10.65
C PRO A 606 11.09 -16.33 9.35
N ALA A 607 9.78 -16.13 9.14
CA ALA A 607 9.08 -16.53 7.93
C ALA A 607 9.22 -15.51 6.77
N TYR A 608 9.82 -14.34 7.01
CA TYR A 608 9.97 -13.31 6.00
C TYR A 608 11.13 -13.63 5.04
N THR A 609 10.82 -14.38 4.00
CA THR A 609 11.78 -14.89 2.99
C THR A 609 12.72 -13.83 2.39
N PRO A 610 12.28 -12.59 2.06
CA PRO A 610 13.17 -11.60 1.45
C PRO A 610 14.39 -11.26 2.31
N ALA A 611 14.28 -11.27 3.65
CA ALA A 611 15.42 -11.00 4.51
C ALA A 611 16.51 -12.07 4.40
N TRP A 612 16.13 -13.33 4.32
CA TRP A 612 17.05 -14.46 4.16
C TRP A 612 17.77 -14.42 2.80
N VAL A 613 17.01 -14.18 1.73
CA VAL A 613 17.57 -14.11 0.37
C VAL A 613 18.53 -12.92 0.25
N ASN A 614 18.15 -11.74 0.76
CA ASN A 614 19.00 -10.56 0.71
C ASN A 614 20.25 -10.69 1.58
N LEU A 615 20.17 -11.37 2.74
CA LEU A 615 21.35 -11.67 3.56
C LEU A 615 22.30 -12.65 2.84
N ALA A 616 21.76 -13.64 2.15
CA ALA A 616 22.57 -14.56 1.33
C ALA A 616 23.23 -13.82 0.15
N ASP A 617 22.51 -12.95 -0.54
CA ASP A 617 23.06 -12.11 -1.61
C ASP A 617 24.11 -11.12 -1.10
N PHE A 618 23.94 -10.58 0.10
CA PHE A 618 24.94 -9.76 0.77
C PHE A 618 26.26 -10.55 0.97
N TYR A 619 26.21 -11.80 1.50
CA TYR A 619 27.41 -12.63 1.64
C TYR A 619 28.02 -12.98 0.28
N ARG A 620 27.21 -13.32 -0.71
CA ARG A 620 27.65 -13.55 -2.10
C ARG A 620 28.41 -12.34 -2.66
N SER A 621 27.89 -11.13 -2.48
CA SER A 621 28.55 -9.90 -2.95
C SER A 621 29.95 -9.70 -2.35
N ARG A 622 30.21 -10.34 -1.21
CA ARG A 622 31.51 -10.36 -0.50
C ARG A 622 32.35 -11.60 -0.84
N GLN A 623 31.93 -12.38 -1.83
CA GLN A 623 32.58 -13.64 -2.22
C GLN A 623 32.57 -14.71 -1.11
N ASP A 624 31.65 -14.63 -0.13
CA ASP A 624 31.47 -15.62 0.93
C ASP A 624 30.28 -16.53 0.59
N GLU A 625 30.46 -17.38 -0.44
CA GLU A 625 29.42 -18.35 -0.84
C GLU A 625 29.10 -19.36 0.26
N ALA A 626 30.06 -19.67 1.16
CA ALA A 626 29.80 -20.60 2.26
C ALA A 626 28.81 -20.01 3.28
N ALA A 627 28.94 -18.73 3.61
CA ALA A 627 27.97 -18.05 4.48
C ALA A 627 26.62 -17.89 3.78
N ALA A 628 26.58 -17.61 2.47
CA ALA A 628 25.34 -17.53 1.70
C ALA A 628 24.60 -18.88 1.69
N GLU A 629 25.29 -19.98 1.38
CA GLU A 629 24.71 -21.33 1.40
C GLU A 629 24.17 -21.69 2.80
N LYS A 630 24.97 -21.43 3.85
CA LYS A 630 24.56 -21.68 5.23
C LYS A 630 23.27 -20.95 5.57
N THR A 631 23.18 -19.66 5.23
CA THR A 631 22.00 -18.82 5.47
C THR A 631 20.76 -19.39 4.79
N LEU A 632 20.87 -19.79 3.53
CA LEU A 632 19.74 -20.36 2.77
C LEU A 632 19.31 -21.73 3.31
N ARG A 633 20.25 -22.59 3.73
CA ARG A 633 19.93 -23.87 4.35
C ARG A 633 19.25 -23.72 5.71
N GLU A 634 19.65 -22.73 6.51
CA GLU A 634 18.98 -22.37 7.76
C GLU A 634 17.52 -21.94 7.49
N ALA A 635 17.30 -21.12 6.49
CA ALA A 635 15.97 -20.70 6.09
C ALA A 635 15.08 -21.88 5.62
N ILE A 636 15.62 -22.76 4.77
CA ILE A 636 14.91 -23.93 4.25
C ILE A 636 14.56 -24.92 5.37
N ALA A 637 15.40 -25.05 6.40
CA ALA A 637 15.11 -25.92 7.55
C ALA A 637 13.83 -25.48 8.30
N GLY A 638 13.51 -24.19 8.31
CA GLY A 638 12.26 -23.64 8.87
C GLY A 638 11.11 -23.50 7.87
N MET A 639 11.43 -23.40 6.56
CA MET A 639 10.47 -23.01 5.51
C MET A 639 10.68 -23.86 4.23
N SER A 640 10.66 -25.17 4.34
CA SER A 640 10.93 -26.08 3.21
C SER A 640 9.94 -26.01 2.04
N GLY A 641 8.81 -25.35 2.21
CA GLY A 641 7.79 -25.14 1.16
C GLY A 641 7.95 -23.85 0.36
N VAL A 642 9.05 -23.08 0.54
CA VAL A 642 9.23 -21.77 -0.11
C VAL A 642 10.15 -21.89 -1.31
N ALA A 643 9.57 -21.71 -2.51
CA ALA A 643 10.28 -21.87 -3.78
C ALA A 643 11.48 -20.94 -3.94
N ASP A 644 11.37 -19.68 -3.50
CA ASP A 644 12.42 -18.67 -3.60
C ASP A 644 13.73 -19.10 -2.90
N LEU A 645 13.63 -19.76 -1.76
CA LEU A 645 14.79 -20.23 -0.98
C LEU A 645 15.53 -21.35 -1.73
N HIS A 646 14.80 -22.31 -2.28
CA HIS A 646 15.35 -23.38 -3.10
C HIS A 646 15.98 -22.84 -4.37
N TYR A 647 15.36 -21.86 -5.01
CA TYR A 647 15.91 -21.18 -6.17
C TYR A 647 17.22 -20.46 -5.84
N ALA A 648 17.26 -19.66 -4.77
CA ALA A 648 18.45 -18.94 -4.34
C ALA A 648 19.58 -19.90 -3.96
N LEU A 649 19.28 -21.02 -3.26
CA LEU A 649 20.25 -22.05 -2.92
C LEU A 649 20.78 -22.74 -4.19
N GLY A 650 19.90 -23.07 -5.15
CA GLY A 650 20.29 -23.65 -6.43
C GLY A 650 21.29 -22.78 -7.18
N LEU A 651 21.06 -21.46 -7.24
CA LEU A 651 22.00 -20.51 -7.84
C LEU A 651 23.33 -20.43 -7.08
N SER A 652 23.31 -20.45 -5.75
CA SER A 652 24.56 -20.48 -4.96
C SER A 652 25.38 -21.75 -5.24
N LEU A 653 24.72 -22.90 -5.30
CA LEU A 653 25.37 -24.20 -5.61
C LEU A 653 25.93 -24.24 -7.05
N ILE A 654 25.29 -23.58 -8.02
CA ILE A 654 25.85 -23.43 -9.38
C ILE A 654 27.19 -22.67 -9.34
N ARG A 655 27.25 -21.54 -8.64
CA ARG A 655 28.48 -20.73 -8.50
C ARG A 655 29.60 -21.52 -7.81
N GLN A 656 29.25 -22.38 -6.88
CA GLN A 656 30.17 -23.30 -6.19
C GLN A 656 30.51 -24.56 -7.00
N GLN A 657 30.06 -24.68 -8.25
CA GLN A 657 30.26 -25.82 -9.13
C GLN A 657 29.67 -27.15 -8.60
N GLN A 658 28.70 -27.06 -7.70
CA GLN A 658 27.97 -28.21 -7.12
C GLN A 658 26.74 -28.57 -7.98
N ALA A 659 26.95 -28.82 -9.26
CA ALA A 659 25.90 -28.89 -10.28
C ALA A 659 24.79 -29.91 -9.97
N ALA A 660 25.12 -31.10 -9.42
CA ALA A 660 24.11 -32.11 -9.11
C ALA A 660 23.17 -31.66 -7.96
N ALA A 661 23.72 -31.04 -6.92
CA ALA A 661 22.93 -30.50 -5.82
C ALA A 661 22.09 -29.31 -6.29
N ALA A 662 22.65 -28.44 -7.15
CA ALA A 662 21.92 -27.31 -7.72
C ALA A 662 20.69 -27.75 -8.52
N VAL A 663 20.81 -28.79 -9.36
CA VAL A 663 19.67 -29.34 -10.13
C VAL A 663 18.55 -29.78 -9.20
N THR A 664 18.88 -30.42 -8.05
CA THR A 664 17.88 -30.86 -7.06
C THR A 664 17.11 -29.68 -6.48
N GLU A 665 17.82 -28.63 -6.05
CA GLU A 665 17.18 -27.45 -5.46
C GLU A 665 16.35 -26.66 -6.48
N LEU A 666 16.84 -26.49 -7.72
CA LEU A 666 16.13 -25.83 -8.79
C LEU A 666 14.88 -26.61 -9.24
N GLN A 667 14.94 -27.95 -9.23
CA GLN A 667 13.77 -28.79 -9.45
C GLN A 667 12.71 -28.58 -8.37
N GLN A 668 13.15 -28.51 -7.10
CA GLN A 668 12.25 -28.23 -5.99
C GLN A 668 11.58 -26.85 -6.13
N ALA A 669 12.34 -25.82 -6.48
CA ALA A 669 11.79 -24.49 -6.74
C ALA A 669 10.72 -24.49 -7.85
N ALA A 670 11.00 -25.11 -8.99
CA ALA A 670 10.07 -25.22 -10.11
C ALA A 670 8.83 -26.08 -9.77
N THR A 671 8.95 -27.04 -8.85
CA THR A 671 7.83 -27.85 -8.38
C THR A 671 6.93 -27.10 -7.41
N LEU A 672 7.52 -26.34 -6.49
CA LEU A 672 6.80 -25.54 -5.49
C LEU A 672 6.08 -24.34 -6.11
N ASN A 673 6.68 -23.72 -7.13
CA ASN A 673 6.04 -22.62 -7.86
C ASN A 673 6.07 -22.89 -9.38
N PRO A 674 5.15 -23.72 -9.87
CA PRO A 674 5.09 -24.06 -11.29
C PRO A 674 4.59 -22.92 -12.18
N ASP A 675 4.13 -21.80 -11.61
CA ASP A 675 3.71 -20.60 -12.35
C ASP A 675 4.86 -19.59 -12.54
N SER A 676 6.07 -19.90 -12.04
CA SER A 676 7.27 -19.11 -12.30
C SER A 676 7.99 -19.62 -13.55
N ASP A 677 7.88 -18.88 -14.64
CA ASP A 677 8.63 -19.11 -15.88
C ASP A 677 10.14 -19.09 -15.65
N ARG A 678 10.62 -18.19 -14.79
CA ARG A 678 12.03 -18.05 -14.41
C ARG A 678 12.58 -19.30 -13.72
N TYR A 679 11.83 -19.89 -12.77
CA TYR A 679 12.32 -21.09 -12.06
C TYR A 679 12.40 -22.29 -13.00
N ILE A 680 11.41 -22.46 -13.85
CA ILE A 680 11.39 -23.53 -14.83
C ILE A 680 12.52 -23.35 -15.85
N TYR A 681 12.74 -22.12 -16.35
CA TYR A 681 13.81 -21.79 -17.26
C TYR A 681 15.19 -22.12 -16.68
N VAL A 682 15.51 -21.64 -15.47
CA VAL A 682 16.82 -21.86 -14.85
C VAL A 682 17.04 -23.34 -14.51
N TYR A 683 15.98 -24.06 -14.08
CA TYR A 683 16.05 -25.50 -13.89
C TYR A 683 16.39 -26.23 -15.19
N ALA A 684 15.77 -25.87 -16.30
CA ALA A 684 16.05 -26.47 -17.61
C ALA A 684 17.48 -26.16 -18.09
N VAL A 685 17.98 -24.94 -17.87
CA VAL A 685 19.38 -24.58 -18.16
C VAL A 685 20.36 -25.41 -17.32
N ALA A 686 20.07 -25.63 -16.05
CA ALA A 686 20.88 -26.47 -15.17
C ALA A 686 20.89 -27.94 -15.63
N LEU A 687 19.75 -28.49 -16.04
CA LEU A 687 19.65 -29.83 -16.64
C LEU A 687 20.53 -29.96 -17.89
N HIS A 688 20.43 -29.00 -18.81
CA HIS A 688 21.23 -29.01 -20.04
C HIS A 688 22.73 -28.98 -19.75
N SER A 689 23.16 -28.09 -18.84
CA SER A 689 24.58 -27.94 -18.46
C SER A 689 25.13 -29.15 -17.68
N THR A 690 24.27 -29.98 -17.09
CA THR A 690 24.65 -31.23 -16.41
C THR A 690 24.57 -32.49 -17.30
N GLY A 691 24.41 -32.32 -18.63
CA GLY A 691 24.38 -33.41 -19.59
C GLY A 691 23.05 -34.14 -19.70
N LYS A 692 21.94 -33.46 -19.36
CA LYS A 692 20.57 -33.95 -19.46
C LYS A 692 19.74 -33.14 -20.47
N PRO A 693 20.20 -33.01 -21.75
CA PRO A 693 19.57 -32.11 -22.69
C PRO A 693 18.15 -32.54 -23.10
N ASP A 694 17.83 -33.85 -23.10
CA ASP A 694 16.48 -34.31 -23.42
C ASP A 694 15.49 -33.93 -22.33
N GLU A 695 15.87 -34.08 -21.04
CA GLU A 695 15.04 -33.64 -19.92
C GLU A 695 14.84 -32.13 -19.95
N ALA A 696 15.89 -31.35 -20.26
CA ALA A 696 15.83 -29.91 -20.40
C ALA A 696 14.83 -29.46 -21.48
N LEU A 697 14.88 -30.08 -22.67
CA LEU A 697 13.94 -29.79 -23.75
C LEU A 697 12.50 -30.13 -23.37
N LEU A 698 12.27 -31.23 -22.67
CA LEU A 698 10.93 -31.62 -22.21
C LEU A 698 10.37 -30.57 -21.23
N VAL A 699 11.16 -30.13 -20.28
CA VAL A 699 10.81 -29.09 -19.31
C VAL A 699 10.48 -27.77 -20.02
N LEU A 700 11.32 -27.34 -20.98
CA LEU A 700 11.10 -26.09 -21.73
C LEU A 700 9.87 -26.16 -22.64
N GLN A 701 9.58 -27.32 -23.25
CA GLN A 701 8.37 -27.48 -24.06
C GLN A 701 7.11 -27.37 -23.20
N GLY A 702 7.12 -27.99 -22.02
CA GLY A 702 6.05 -27.83 -21.03
C GLY A 702 5.86 -26.38 -20.60
N ALA A 703 6.97 -25.66 -20.32
CA ALA A 703 6.97 -24.25 -19.99
C ALA A 703 6.45 -23.37 -21.13
N HIS A 704 6.86 -23.65 -22.39
CA HIS A 704 6.38 -22.89 -23.56
C HIS A 704 4.85 -23.01 -23.75
N ASN A 705 4.26 -24.15 -23.45
CA ASN A 705 2.79 -24.30 -23.51
C ASN A 705 2.08 -23.40 -22.50
N ARG A 706 2.68 -23.10 -21.37
CA ARG A 706 2.12 -22.22 -20.32
C ARG A 706 2.49 -20.75 -20.57
N PHE A 707 3.69 -20.49 -21.05
CA PHE A 707 4.27 -19.16 -21.28
C PHE A 707 4.68 -18.99 -22.76
N PRO A 708 3.73 -18.97 -23.69
CA PRO A 708 4.00 -19.07 -25.13
C PRO A 708 4.76 -17.87 -25.70
N ASN A 709 4.81 -16.76 -24.99
CA ASN A 709 5.49 -15.52 -25.41
C ASN A 709 6.74 -15.19 -24.58
N ASN A 710 7.18 -16.09 -23.68
CA ASN A 710 8.41 -15.87 -22.92
C ASN A 710 9.64 -16.02 -23.84
N THR A 711 10.41 -14.96 -23.98
CA THR A 711 11.55 -14.86 -24.87
C THR A 711 12.76 -15.70 -24.43
N ASP A 712 12.97 -15.87 -23.13
CA ASP A 712 14.06 -16.67 -22.57
C ASP A 712 13.83 -18.15 -22.81
N ILE A 713 12.59 -18.62 -22.55
CA ILE A 713 12.20 -20.01 -22.86
C ILE A 713 12.32 -20.29 -24.35
N LEU A 714 11.85 -19.39 -25.21
CA LEU A 714 11.98 -19.54 -26.66
C LEU A 714 13.45 -19.53 -27.10
N GLY A 715 14.27 -18.65 -26.52
CA GLY A 715 15.71 -18.59 -26.79
C GLY A 715 16.41 -19.90 -26.41
N ALA A 716 16.11 -20.45 -25.24
CA ALA A 716 16.66 -21.73 -24.79
C ALA A 716 16.18 -22.89 -25.69
N LEU A 717 14.90 -22.92 -26.08
CA LEU A 717 14.38 -23.91 -27.03
C LEU A 717 15.11 -23.84 -28.37
N VAL A 718 15.43 -22.66 -28.88
CA VAL A 718 16.24 -22.49 -30.11
C VAL A 718 17.64 -23.05 -29.91
N ALA A 719 18.34 -22.64 -28.84
CA ALA A 719 19.71 -23.05 -28.58
C ALA A 719 19.82 -24.57 -28.37
N PHE A 720 19.04 -25.15 -27.48
CA PHE A 720 19.10 -26.55 -27.10
C PHE A 720 18.71 -27.50 -28.27
N ASN A 721 17.70 -27.10 -29.09
CA ASN A 721 17.39 -27.86 -30.30
C ASN A 721 18.54 -27.81 -31.34
N ARG A 722 19.27 -26.67 -31.47
CA ARG A 722 20.44 -26.57 -32.33
C ARG A 722 21.56 -27.47 -31.84
N ASP A 723 21.83 -27.47 -30.56
CA ASP A 723 22.87 -28.31 -29.93
C ASP A 723 22.58 -29.81 -30.14
N GLN A 724 21.31 -30.19 -30.22
CA GLN A 724 20.90 -31.56 -30.51
C GLN A 724 20.71 -31.88 -32.01
N GLY A 725 20.98 -30.94 -32.90
CA GLY A 725 20.77 -31.16 -34.34
C GLY A 725 19.33 -31.10 -34.83
N ASN A 726 18.36 -30.69 -34.00
CA ASN A 726 16.94 -30.57 -34.31
C ASN A 726 16.65 -29.26 -35.05
N ALA A 727 17.20 -29.07 -36.24
CA ALA A 727 17.16 -27.81 -37.01
C ALA A 727 15.72 -27.30 -37.24
N GLU A 728 14.79 -28.17 -37.59
CA GLU A 728 13.39 -27.83 -37.87
C GLU A 728 12.69 -27.24 -36.63
N ALA A 729 12.89 -27.85 -35.46
CA ALA A 729 12.35 -27.34 -34.19
C ALA A 729 12.99 -26.00 -33.82
N ALA A 730 14.31 -25.88 -33.96
CA ALA A 730 15.01 -24.63 -33.69
C ALA A 730 14.51 -23.48 -34.57
N ASP A 731 14.31 -23.71 -35.88
CA ASP A 731 13.76 -22.70 -36.79
C ASP A 731 12.33 -22.29 -36.49
N ARG A 732 11.49 -23.23 -36.05
CA ARG A 732 10.12 -22.94 -35.64
C ARG A 732 10.09 -21.99 -34.43
N TYR A 733 10.88 -22.28 -33.38
CA TYR A 733 10.97 -21.41 -32.20
C TYR A 733 11.67 -20.09 -32.50
N ALA A 734 12.68 -20.06 -33.37
CA ALA A 734 13.34 -18.84 -33.79
C ALA A 734 12.40 -17.87 -34.52
N LYS A 735 11.53 -18.36 -35.40
CA LYS A 735 10.48 -17.56 -36.07
C LYS A 735 9.51 -16.96 -35.07
N LYS A 736 9.07 -17.74 -34.08
CA LYS A 736 8.19 -17.26 -33.00
C LYS A 736 8.89 -16.19 -32.17
N LEU A 737 10.13 -16.42 -31.73
CA LEU A 737 10.93 -15.45 -30.99
C LEU A 737 11.10 -14.14 -31.77
N GLN A 738 11.43 -14.24 -33.07
CA GLN A 738 11.57 -13.04 -33.92
C GLN A 738 10.27 -12.24 -34.04
N SER A 739 9.11 -12.89 -34.04
CA SER A 739 7.82 -12.20 -34.09
C SER A 739 7.46 -11.44 -32.80
N LEU A 740 8.15 -11.75 -31.71
CA LEU A 740 7.94 -11.11 -30.40
C LEU A 740 8.95 -9.98 -30.11
N LEU A 741 10.08 -9.97 -30.83
CA LEU A 741 11.08 -8.92 -30.65
C LEU A 741 10.63 -7.65 -31.38
N PRO A 742 10.64 -6.48 -30.73
CA PRO A 742 10.36 -5.21 -31.37
C PRO A 742 11.32 -4.98 -32.54
N ALA A 743 10.85 -4.42 -33.63
CA ALA A 743 11.70 -4.00 -34.74
C ALA A 743 12.77 -3.04 -34.23
N ALA A 744 14.02 -3.49 -34.22
CA ALA A 744 15.27 -2.82 -33.83
C ALA A 744 15.09 -1.69 -32.77
N SER A 745 15.33 -2.02 -31.52
CA SER A 745 15.51 -1.01 -30.47
C SER A 745 16.65 -0.06 -30.87
N PRO A 746 16.46 1.28 -30.86
CA PRO A 746 17.52 2.24 -31.12
C PRO A 746 18.58 2.33 -30.00
N TRP A 747 18.41 1.60 -28.92
CA TRP A 747 19.43 1.47 -27.88
C TRP A 747 20.43 0.39 -28.34
N PRO A 748 21.73 0.69 -28.40
CA PRO A 748 22.71 -0.35 -28.45
C PRO A 748 22.49 -1.19 -27.17
N VAL A 749 21.98 -2.39 -27.32
CA VAL A 749 22.10 -3.41 -26.29
C VAL A 749 23.61 -3.46 -26.05
N GLN A 750 24.07 -2.88 -24.92
CA GLN A 750 25.44 -3.13 -24.47
C GLN A 750 25.48 -4.64 -24.35
N GLY A 751 26.21 -5.24 -25.29
CA GLY A 751 26.31 -6.66 -25.43
C GLY A 751 26.55 -7.23 -24.04
N THR A 752 25.69 -8.14 -23.62
CA THR A 752 26.06 -9.09 -22.59
C THR A 752 27.33 -9.72 -23.10
N ASP A 753 28.45 -9.21 -22.59
CA ASP A 753 29.76 -9.71 -22.91
C ASP A 753 29.78 -11.18 -22.48
N ARG A 754 29.60 -12.07 -23.44
CA ARG A 754 29.59 -13.52 -23.24
C ARG A 754 30.92 -14.02 -22.67
N SER A 755 31.94 -13.15 -22.58
CA SER A 755 33.21 -13.45 -21.94
C SER A 755 33.17 -13.40 -20.41
N ARG A 756 32.12 -12.82 -19.77
CA ARG A 756 32.00 -12.76 -18.30
C ARG A 756 31.27 -13.94 -17.67
N ILE A 757 30.75 -14.89 -18.46
CA ILE A 757 30.18 -16.14 -17.92
C ILE A 757 31.26 -17.26 -17.85
N GLN A 758 32.46 -17.03 -18.40
CA GLN A 758 33.55 -18.01 -18.34
C GLN A 758 34.75 -17.59 -17.47
N GLY A 759 34.63 -16.56 -16.69
CA GLY A 759 35.71 -16.15 -15.80
C GLY A 759 35.32 -14.92 -14.98
N ASP A 760 34.61 -15.17 -13.91
CA ASP A 760 34.83 -14.54 -12.60
C ASP A 760 33.90 -15.20 -11.58
#